data_14f551d86cfb20c2afbd33456eb9f0ee
#
_entry.id   14f551d86cfb20c2afbd33456eb9f0ee
#
_cell.length_a   1.000
_cell.length_b   1.000
_cell.length_c   1.000
_cell.angle_alpha   90.00
_cell.angle_beta   90.00
_cell.angle_gamma   90.00
#
_symmetry.space_group_name_H-M   'P 1'
#
loop_
_entity.id
_entity.type
_entity.pdbx_description
1 polymer ?
#
loop_
_entity_poly.entity_id
_entity_poly.type
_entity_poly.pdbx_seq_one_letter_code
_entity_poly.pdbx_strand_id
1 'polypeptide(L)'
;MLTTFLNNLMMAMTMVTMTAPAQPQMTTVATAIDSNPNKASKDASDPRAYLNEIDGDKAMTWVEAHNLSTVDKLSKDPRYSEYQADALTILQATDRIASPSFARNGMIDNFWQDGTHVQGLWRRTTWESYRSGNPQWRTILDVDALSKAEGKTWVFEGADCLPPTSNLCLIRLSDGGKDADVVREFDIAKGEFVKEGFVLPEGKQSVTWVDENTIYVTREWTLGEVTSSGYAYVTKVVKRGQSLDQAVEIFRGQKKDVSAERGVLRDIDGKYVMDTSYRGLDFFNTELAFYPNGHTDTRKVVLPLPTTAVFSSYYKGQAIYWLKSDWTSAKGTVFHNGAIIAFDLKAALADPARVEPLVLFMPNEHQSVAGTTQTKNRLVLSILSNVTSEVRSFDFGKGGWSSFKLALPENSTLSLTSSDDESDQLFVFSEGFLEPSTLFCADAATGQVEKITSTPERFDAGGLQAQQFWATSKDGTKVPYFLVARKDVKLDGTNPTILYAYGGFQIPMQPSYSAVLGKLWLEKGGAYALANIRGGGEFGPKWHDAGLKTNRQRVYDDFQAVAQDLIAKKVTSTPHLGIMGGSNGGLLMGVQMIQRPDLWNAVVIQVPLLDMVNFTRMSAGASWQGEYGSPDDPVEGAFLRSISPYHNVKAGVAYPEPFFETSTKDDRVGPVHARKMAALFEDMGLPFYYYENIEGGHAAAANLQEHARRYALEYTYMFQKLMDNK
;
A
#
# COMPACT_ATOMS: atom_id res chain seq x y z
N MET A 1 4.56 12.53 10.46
CA MET A 1 5.74 11.68 10.21
C MET A 1 5.57 10.24 10.69
N LEU A 2 5.18 9.95 11.93
CA LEU A 2 4.85 8.56 12.31
C LEU A 2 3.73 7.97 11.42
N THR A 3 2.75 8.80 11.08
CA THR A 3 1.70 8.50 10.10
C THR A 3 2.27 8.29 8.69
N THR A 4 3.36 8.96 8.33
CA THR A 4 3.96 8.87 7.00
C THR A 4 4.70 7.54 6.80
N PHE A 5 5.35 6.97 7.82
CA PHE A 5 6.00 5.67 7.71
C PHE A 5 4.97 4.52 7.65
N LEU A 6 3.95 4.56 8.48
CA LEU A 6 2.81 3.62 8.41
C LEU A 6 1.98 3.84 7.14
N ASN A 7 1.77 5.10 6.73
CA ASN A 7 1.10 5.42 5.46
C ASN A 7 1.97 5.09 4.25
N ASN A 8 3.29 5.26 4.28
CA ASN A 8 4.16 4.83 3.17
C ASN A 8 4.20 3.30 3.04
N LEU A 9 4.18 2.56 4.15
CA LEU A 9 4.01 1.11 4.13
C LEU A 9 2.58 0.71 3.71
N MET A 10 1.55 1.46 4.11
CA MET A 10 0.15 1.29 3.68
C MET A 10 -0.15 1.93 2.33
N MET A 11 0.35 3.14 2.00
CA MET A 11 0.16 3.79 0.69
C MET A 11 0.84 3.03 -0.45
N ALA A 12 2.00 2.42 -0.22
CA ALA A 12 2.61 1.54 -1.21
C ALA A 12 1.78 0.26 -1.49
N MET A 13 0.83 -0.08 -0.60
CA MET A 13 -0.15 -1.15 -0.83
C MET A 13 -1.43 -0.68 -1.52
N THR A 14 -1.75 0.62 -1.49
CA THR A 14 -3.01 1.18 -2.05
C THR A 14 -2.82 1.89 -3.40
N MET A 15 -1.59 2.23 -3.80
CA MET A 15 -1.33 2.82 -5.11
C MET A 15 -1.12 1.76 -6.20
N VAL A 16 -2.15 0.99 -6.51
CA VAL A 16 -2.28 0.21 -7.75
C VAL A 16 -3.09 1.01 -8.80
N THR A 17 -3.00 2.34 -8.78
CA THR A 17 -3.53 3.14 -9.87
C THR A 17 -2.66 4.36 -10.13
N MET A 18 -2.11 4.38 -11.37
CA MET A 18 -1.49 5.52 -12.08
C MET A 18 0.02 5.71 -11.85
N THR A 19 0.83 5.73 -12.76
CA THR A 19 1.13 5.80 -14.20
C THR A 19 2.58 6.19 -14.43
N ALA A 20 3.20 5.80 -15.35
CA ALA A 20 3.99 5.53 -16.51
C ALA A 20 4.99 6.62 -16.94
N PRO A 21 5.64 6.66 -18.12
CA PRO A 21 6.08 5.67 -19.10
C PRO A 21 7.57 5.70 -19.54
N ALA A 22 7.93 4.74 -20.33
CA ALA A 22 8.81 4.53 -21.51
C ALA A 22 10.18 5.22 -21.75
N GLN A 23 11.07 4.38 -22.08
CA GLN A 23 12.40 4.11 -22.59
C GLN A 23 13.07 5.13 -23.57
N PRO A 24 14.41 5.12 -23.89
CA PRO A 24 15.17 3.94 -24.35
C PRO A 24 16.68 3.82 -23.97
N GLN A 25 17.14 2.57 -24.05
CA GLN A 25 18.49 2.02 -24.42
C GLN A 25 19.79 2.49 -23.76
N MET A 26 20.37 1.49 -23.12
CA MET A 26 21.75 1.01 -22.88
C MET A 26 22.96 1.94 -23.08
N THR A 27 23.79 2.00 -22.07
CA THR A 27 25.20 1.52 -22.12
C THR A 27 25.72 1.23 -20.71
N THR A 28 26.36 0.09 -20.56
CA THR A 28 26.94 -0.52 -19.38
C THR A 28 28.17 0.20 -18.86
N VAL A 29 28.28 0.44 -17.56
CA VAL A 29 29.54 0.27 -16.79
C VAL A 29 29.18 -0.28 -15.42
N ALA A 30 29.59 -1.52 -15.17
CA ALA A 30 29.48 -2.21 -13.91
C ALA A 30 30.59 -1.74 -12.95
N THR A 31 30.22 -1.36 -11.73
CA THR A 31 31.08 -1.55 -10.57
C THR A 31 30.22 -2.13 -9.45
N ALA A 32 30.45 -3.41 -9.19
CA ALA A 32 29.77 -4.20 -8.17
C ALA A 32 30.11 -3.66 -6.78
N ILE A 33 29.05 -3.33 -6.03
CA ILE A 33 29.09 -3.39 -4.56
C ILE A 33 28.08 -4.48 -4.19
N ASP A 34 28.60 -5.66 -3.87
CA ASP A 34 27.84 -6.82 -3.45
C ASP A 34 27.42 -6.65 -1.98
N SER A 35 26.25 -6.05 -1.76
CA SER A 35 25.58 -6.03 -0.46
C SER A 35 24.22 -6.72 -0.56
N ASN A 36 24.24 -8.03 -0.89
CA ASN A 36 23.03 -8.82 -1.05
C ASN A 36 22.63 -9.53 0.26
N PRO A 37 21.55 -9.13 0.97
CA PRO A 37 20.96 -9.90 2.07
C PRO A 37 20.29 -11.19 1.58
N ASN A 38 20.16 -11.40 0.26
CA ASN A 38 19.61 -12.60 -0.37
C ASN A 38 20.61 -13.77 -0.38
N LYS A 39 21.27 -14.08 0.74
CA LYS A 39 21.81 -15.43 0.93
C LYS A 39 20.64 -16.37 1.22
N ALA A 40 19.81 -16.62 0.20
CA ALA A 40 18.99 -17.81 0.13
C ALA A 40 19.90 -19.01 0.43
N SER A 41 19.44 -19.93 1.27
CA SER A 41 20.20 -21.12 1.62
C SER A 41 20.79 -21.72 0.36
N LYS A 42 22.10 -21.91 0.34
CA LYS A 42 22.76 -22.75 -0.66
C LYS A 42 22.32 -24.19 -0.39
N ASP A 43 21.08 -24.51 -0.68
CA ASP A 43 20.69 -25.88 -0.91
C ASP A 43 21.24 -26.24 -2.29
N ALA A 44 22.48 -26.74 -2.29
CA ALA A 44 23.19 -27.15 -3.50
C ALA A 44 22.47 -28.29 -4.25
N SER A 45 21.37 -28.78 -3.70
CA SER A 45 20.52 -29.83 -4.26
C SER A 45 19.28 -29.30 -5.02
N ASP A 46 18.90 -28.02 -4.88
CA ASP A 46 17.77 -27.44 -5.62
C ASP A 46 18.19 -27.12 -7.07
N PRO A 47 17.69 -27.83 -8.08
CA PRO A 47 18.04 -27.58 -9.49
C PRO A 47 17.60 -26.18 -9.97
N ARG A 48 16.70 -25.52 -9.22
CA ARG A 48 16.18 -24.16 -9.49
C ARG A 48 16.90 -23.08 -8.70
N ALA A 49 17.98 -23.41 -7.97
CA ALA A 49 18.72 -22.45 -7.15
C ALA A 49 19.23 -21.22 -7.93
N TYR A 50 19.49 -21.36 -9.24
CA TYR A 50 19.91 -20.25 -10.11
C TYR A 50 18.84 -19.15 -10.21
N LEU A 51 17.54 -19.46 -10.02
CA LEU A 51 16.45 -18.49 -10.03
C LEU A 51 16.41 -17.58 -8.78
N ASN A 52 17.22 -17.89 -7.75
CA ASN A 52 17.41 -17.01 -6.61
C ASN A 52 18.29 -15.79 -6.94
N GLU A 53 19.05 -15.85 -8.03
CA GLU A 53 19.88 -14.74 -8.50
C GLU A 53 19.00 -13.76 -9.30
N ILE A 54 18.78 -12.56 -8.72
CA ILE A 54 17.83 -11.59 -9.29
C ILE A 54 18.24 -11.21 -10.72
N ASP A 55 19.51 -10.81 -10.92
CA ASP A 55 20.07 -10.33 -12.19
C ASP A 55 21.08 -11.34 -12.80
N GLY A 56 21.03 -12.60 -12.34
CA GLY A 56 21.93 -13.64 -12.86
C GLY A 56 21.62 -14.00 -14.32
N ASP A 57 22.63 -14.10 -15.18
CA ASP A 57 22.46 -14.35 -16.62
C ASP A 57 21.55 -15.54 -16.93
N LYS A 58 21.71 -16.65 -16.19
CA LYS A 58 20.89 -17.85 -16.38
C LYS A 58 19.43 -17.62 -15.98
N ALA A 59 19.19 -16.90 -14.87
CA ALA A 59 17.85 -16.54 -14.42
C ALA A 59 17.17 -15.60 -15.42
N MET A 60 17.87 -14.58 -15.87
CA MET A 60 17.32 -13.61 -16.83
C MET A 60 17.06 -14.25 -18.21
N THR A 61 17.91 -15.16 -18.67
CA THR A 61 17.65 -15.94 -19.91
C THR A 61 16.36 -16.75 -19.79
N TRP A 62 16.11 -17.38 -18.62
CA TRP A 62 14.87 -18.11 -18.36
C TRP A 62 13.66 -17.16 -18.34
N VAL A 63 13.77 -16.00 -17.67
CA VAL A 63 12.74 -14.97 -17.62
C VAL A 63 12.36 -14.47 -19.00
N GLU A 64 13.35 -14.08 -19.80
CA GLU A 64 13.13 -13.56 -21.16
C GLU A 64 12.43 -14.58 -22.06
N ALA A 65 12.85 -15.85 -21.99
CA ALA A 65 12.23 -16.93 -22.77
C ALA A 65 10.75 -17.11 -22.41
N HIS A 66 10.39 -17.04 -21.12
CA HIS A 66 9.00 -17.19 -20.65
C HIS A 66 8.16 -15.95 -20.96
N ASN A 67 8.73 -14.75 -20.82
CA ASN A 67 8.09 -13.51 -21.25
C ASN A 67 7.73 -13.54 -22.74
N LEU A 68 8.69 -13.92 -23.58
CA LEU A 68 8.46 -14.06 -25.04
C LEU A 68 7.36 -15.08 -25.34
N SER A 69 7.38 -16.24 -24.68
CA SER A 69 6.37 -17.30 -24.88
C SER A 69 4.96 -16.81 -24.49
N THR A 70 4.83 -16.13 -23.35
CA THR A 70 3.55 -15.63 -22.86
C THR A 70 3.01 -14.51 -23.77
N VAL A 71 3.86 -13.55 -24.12
CA VAL A 71 3.47 -12.44 -25.00
C VAL A 71 3.10 -12.98 -26.40
N ASP A 72 3.89 -13.91 -26.96
CA ASP A 72 3.60 -14.53 -28.27
C ASP A 72 2.25 -15.28 -28.28
N LYS A 73 1.91 -16.00 -27.20
CA LYS A 73 0.64 -16.71 -27.11
C LYS A 73 -0.56 -15.75 -27.01
N LEU A 74 -0.49 -14.77 -26.10
CA LEU A 74 -1.63 -13.89 -25.79
C LEU A 74 -1.80 -12.77 -26.84
N SER A 75 -0.71 -12.25 -27.43
CA SER A 75 -0.78 -11.19 -28.44
C SER A 75 -1.34 -11.65 -29.78
N LYS A 76 -1.47 -12.96 -30.03
CA LYS A 76 -2.16 -13.51 -31.21
C LYS A 76 -3.67 -13.35 -31.12
N ASP A 77 -4.21 -13.13 -29.94
CA ASP A 77 -5.62 -12.78 -29.77
C ASP A 77 -5.85 -11.35 -30.24
N PRO A 78 -6.81 -11.09 -31.15
CA PRO A 78 -7.05 -9.75 -31.67
C PRO A 78 -7.44 -8.75 -30.57
N ARG A 79 -8.03 -9.21 -29.46
CA ARG A 79 -8.42 -8.37 -28.33
C ARG A 79 -7.22 -7.78 -27.58
N TYR A 80 -6.07 -8.45 -27.61
CA TYR A 80 -4.87 -7.99 -26.92
C TYR A 80 -4.49 -6.55 -27.32
N SER A 81 -4.43 -6.27 -28.63
CA SER A 81 -4.07 -4.95 -29.12
C SER A 81 -5.15 -3.88 -28.78
N GLU A 82 -6.43 -4.27 -28.84
CA GLU A 82 -7.53 -3.41 -28.41
C GLU A 82 -7.42 -3.08 -26.92
N TYR A 83 -7.23 -4.09 -26.07
CA TYR A 83 -7.13 -3.90 -24.63
C TYR A 83 -5.91 -3.07 -24.22
N GLN A 84 -4.78 -3.27 -24.89
CA GLN A 84 -3.59 -2.46 -24.65
C GLN A 84 -3.83 -0.99 -25.02
N ALA A 85 -4.48 -0.74 -26.16
CA ALA A 85 -4.80 0.61 -26.60
C ALA A 85 -5.83 1.29 -25.68
N ASP A 86 -6.89 0.58 -25.30
CA ASP A 86 -7.93 1.09 -24.40
C ASP A 86 -7.36 1.40 -23.01
N ALA A 87 -6.56 0.47 -22.44
CA ALA A 87 -5.89 0.68 -21.16
C ALA A 87 -4.94 1.88 -21.23
N LEU A 88 -4.12 1.98 -22.29
CA LEU A 88 -3.18 3.08 -22.45
C LEU A 88 -3.91 4.43 -22.59
N THR A 89 -5.01 4.47 -23.34
CA THR A 89 -5.85 5.66 -23.48
C THR A 89 -6.40 6.13 -22.14
N ILE A 90 -6.90 5.20 -21.32
CA ILE A 90 -7.39 5.50 -19.95
C ILE A 90 -6.25 6.01 -19.08
N LEU A 91 -5.12 5.32 -19.10
CA LEU A 91 -3.97 5.66 -18.28
C LEU A 91 -3.33 7.00 -18.66
N GLN A 92 -3.30 7.36 -19.93
CA GLN A 92 -2.75 8.61 -20.43
C GLN A 92 -3.75 9.78 -20.45
N ALA A 93 -4.99 9.55 -20.02
CA ALA A 93 -6.02 10.59 -20.04
C ALA A 93 -5.59 11.83 -19.26
N THR A 94 -5.69 13.01 -19.84
CA THR A 94 -5.30 14.28 -19.25
C THR A 94 -6.46 15.01 -18.55
N ASP A 95 -7.69 14.57 -18.76
CA ASP A 95 -8.94 15.08 -18.17
C ASP A 95 -9.29 14.37 -16.84
N ARG A 96 -8.30 13.78 -16.18
CA ARG A 96 -8.42 13.23 -14.83
C ARG A 96 -8.19 14.30 -13.76
N ILE A 97 -8.62 14.02 -12.53
CA ILE A 97 -8.42 14.94 -11.41
C ILE A 97 -6.93 15.09 -11.13
N ALA A 98 -6.43 16.33 -11.16
CA ALA A 98 -5.11 16.63 -10.62
C ALA A 98 -5.19 16.58 -9.09
N SER A 99 -4.88 15.40 -8.50
CA SER A 99 -5.01 15.15 -7.06
C SER A 99 -4.28 16.24 -6.25
N PRO A 100 -5.00 17.04 -5.43
CA PRO A 100 -4.42 18.18 -4.72
C PRO A 100 -3.85 17.76 -3.37
N SER A 101 -2.78 18.45 -2.97
CA SER A 101 -2.27 18.44 -1.60
C SER A 101 -2.17 19.87 -1.10
N PHE A 102 -2.73 20.16 0.07
CA PHE A 102 -2.56 21.47 0.69
C PHE A 102 -1.08 21.70 1.00
N ALA A 103 -0.61 22.89 0.64
CA ALA A 103 0.69 23.40 0.98
C ALA A 103 0.51 24.77 1.65
N ARG A 104 1.49 25.20 2.44
CA ARG A 104 1.38 26.45 3.19
C ARG A 104 1.16 27.67 2.31
N ASN A 105 0.64 28.74 2.91
CA ASN A 105 0.32 30.03 2.28
C ASN A 105 -0.75 29.89 1.17
N GLY A 106 -1.76 29.04 1.38
CA GLY A 106 -2.90 28.87 0.46
C GLY A 106 -2.48 28.26 -0.89
N MET A 107 -1.38 27.50 -0.91
CA MET A 107 -0.91 26.81 -2.11
C MET A 107 -1.45 25.38 -2.18
N ILE A 108 -1.55 24.89 -3.41
CA ILE A 108 -1.91 23.50 -3.73
C ILE A 108 -0.79 22.88 -4.54
N ASP A 109 -0.26 21.79 -4.07
CA ASP A 109 0.71 20.94 -4.76
C ASP A 109 0.01 19.80 -5.48
N ASN A 110 0.62 19.36 -6.57
CA ASN A 110 0.20 18.21 -7.32
C ASN A 110 1.43 17.54 -7.96
N PHE A 111 1.45 16.22 -7.95
CA PHE A 111 2.34 15.45 -8.80
C PHE A 111 1.58 14.97 -10.03
N TRP A 112 2.09 15.27 -11.22
CA TRP A 112 1.42 15.02 -12.48
C TRP A 112 2.28 14.19 -13.42
N GLN A 113 1.68 13.17 -14.00
CA GLN A 113 2.27 12.34 -15.05
C GLN A 113 1.30 12.26 -16.23
N ASP A 114 1.81 12.24 -17.45
CA ASP A 114 1.05 12.04 -18.68
C ASP A 114 1.93 11.44 -19.78
N GLY A 115 1.44 11.36 -21.01
CA GLY A 115 2.19 10.79 -22.13
C GLY A 115 3.45 11.56 -22.52
N THR A 116 3.61 12.81 -22.08
CA THR A 116 4.78 13.68 -22.29
C THR A 116 5.69 13.81 -21.08
N HIS A 117 5.12 13.80 -19.91
CA HIS A 117 5.82 13.90 -18.62
C HIS A 117 5.75 12.55 -17.90
N VAL A 118 6.60 11.72 -18.31
CA VAL A 118 6.67 10.30 -18.07
C VAL A 118 7.11 9.94 -16.67
N GLN A 119 8.18 10.62 -16.20
CA GLN A 119 8.64 10.53 -14.82
C GLN A 119 7.89 11.51 -13.93
N GLY A 120 7.27 12.53 -14.54
CA GLY A 120 6.31 13.41 -13.92
C GLY A 120 6.83 14.77 -13.51
N LEU A 121 5.88 15.62 -13.15
CA LEU A 121 6.10 16.99 -12.69
C LEU A 121 5.59 17.17 -11.28
N TRP A 122 6.42 17.61 -10.36
CA TRP A 122 5.93 18.24 -9.14
C TRP A 122 5.61 19.70 -9.46
N ARG A 123 4.35 20.11 -9.28
CA ARG A 123 3.83 21.42 -9.67
C ARG A 123 2.94 22.00 -8.59
N ARG A 124 2.80 23.33 -8.57
CA ARG A 124 2.09 24.11 -7.56
C ARG A 124 1.21 25.17 -8.19
N THR A 125 0.06 25.44 -7.57
CA THR A 125 -0.83 26.55 -7.90
C THR A 125 -1.42 27.16 -6.63
N THR A 126 -2.23 28.24 -6.71
CA THR A 126 -2.97 28.77 -5.57
C THR A 126 -4.29 28.01 -5.39
N TRP A 127 -4.85 28.05 -4.19
CA TRP A 127 -6.16 27.48 -3.90
C TRP A 127 -7.25 28.07 -4.80
N GLU A 128 -7.27 29.40 -4.98
CA GLU A 128 -8.25 30.07 -5.86
C GLU A 128 -8.14 29.58 -7.30
N SER A 129 -6.91 29.46 -7.81
CA SER A 129 -6.65 28.95 -9.15
C SER A 129 -7.09 27.49 -9.29
N TYR A 130 -6.81 26.65 -8.30
CA TYR A 130 -7.24 25.23 -8.30
C TYR A 130 -8.78 25.12 -8.29
N ARG A 131 -9.45 25.86 -7.40
CA ARG A 131 -10.90 25.89 -7.25
C ARG A 131 -11.63 26.41 -8.49
N SER A 132 -10.99 27.24 -9.33
CA SER A 132 -11.57 27.74 -10.56
C SER A 132 -11.86 26.66 -11.63
N GLY A 133 -11.33 25.45 -11.44
CA GLY A 133 -11.44 24.34 -12.39
C GLY A 133 -10.47 24.44 -13.59
N ASN A 134 -9.67 25.51 -13.67
CA ASN A 134 -8.62 25.70 -14.68
C ASN A 134 -7.33 26.20 -14.05
N PRO A 135 -6.65 25.36 -13.24
CA PRO A 135 -5.52 25.78 -12.44
C PRO A 135 -4.30 26.18 -13.28
N GLN A 136 -3.70 27.32 -12.93
CA GLN A 136 -2.45 27.80 -13.52
C GLN A 136 -1.29 27.21 -12.73
N TRP A 137 -0.69 26.14 -13.27
CA TRP A 137 0.39 25.41 -12.63
C TRP A 137 1.76 26.02 -12.88
N ARG A 138 2.57 26.14 -11.83
CA ARG A 138 4.03 26.38 -11.89
C ARG A 138 4.73 25.05 -11.61
N THR A 139 5.60 24.60 -12.51
CA THR A 139 6.46 23.45 -12.26
C THR A 139 7.48 23.80 -11.18
N ILE A 140 7.58 22.93 -10.16
CA ILE A 140 8.59 23.00 -9.10
C ILE A 140 9.77 22.13 -9.49
N LEU A 141 9.51 20.87 -9.84
CA LEU A 141 10.52 19.91 -10.28
C LEU A 141 10.01 19.14 -11.50
N ASP A 142 10.81 19.13 -12.55
CA ASP A 142 10.61 18.28 -13.72
C ASP A 142 11.49 17.03 -13.57
N VAL A 143 10.84 15.90 -13.26
CA VAL A 143 11.53 14.63 -13.01
C VAL A 143 11.99 13.98 -14.31
N ASP A 144 11.33 14.26 -15.45
CA ASP A 144 11.76 13.81 -16.79
C ASP A 144 13.07 14.49 -17.19
N ALA A 145 13.13 15.81 -17.03
CA ALA A 145 14.36 16.57 -17.30
C ALA A 145 15.51 16.12 -16.40
N LEU A 146 15.24 15.90 -15.12
CA LEU A 146 16.23 15.41 -14.16
C LEU A 146 16.73 14.00 -14.54
N SER A 147 15.82 13.09 -14.85
CA SER A 147 16.12 11.72 -15.25
C SER A 147 17.00 11.67 -16.49
N LYS A 148 16.66 12.50 -17.49
CA LYS A 148 17.43 12.64 -18.73
C LYS A 148 18.84 13.21 -18.47
N ALA A 149 18.96 14.22 -17.60
CA ALA A 149 20.23 14.87 -17.29
C ALA A 149 21.18 13.92 -16.54
N GLU A 150 20.65 13.04 -15.70
CA GLU A 150 21.44 12.14 -14.84
C GLU A 150 21.55 10.70 -15.39
N GLY A 151 20.83 10.37 -16.48
CA GLY A 151 20.84 9.02 -17.07
C GLY A 151 20.22 7.98 -16.13
N LYS A 152 19.19 8.37 -15.37
CA LYS A 152 18.49 7.56 -14.36
C LYS A 152 16.99 7.45 -14.67
N THR A 153 16.34 6.45 -14.12
CA THR A 153 14.87 6.31 -14.15
C THR A 153 14.29 6.76 -12.82
N TRP A 154 14.36 8.09 -12.57
CA TRP A 154 13.90 8.62 -11.30
C TRP A 154 12.37 8.50 -11.13
N VAL A 155 11.98 7.98 -9.98
CA VAL A 155 10.60 8.01 -9.46
C VAL A 155 10.58 8.96 -8.27
N PHE A 156 9.64 9.90 -8.28
CA PHE A 156 9.47 10.86 -7.18
C PHE A 156 8.70 10.20 -6.02
N GLU A 157 9.39 9.98 -4.90
CA GLU A 157 8.84 9.34 -3.70
C GLU A 157 8.28 10.35 -2.68
N GLY A 158 8.35 11.65 -3.02
CA GLY A 158 7.82 12.72 -2.20
C GLY A 158 8.85 13.74 -1.74
N ALA A 159 8.36 14.72 -1.00
CA ALA A 159 9.14 15.80 -0.42
C ALA A 159 8.77 16.01 1.05
N ASP A 160 9.77 16.03 1.94
CA ASP A 160 9.61 16.40 3.35
C ASP A 160 10.10 17.83 3.56
N CYS A 161 9.18 18.77 3.74
CA CYS A 161 9.50 20.20 3.78
C CYS A 161 9.62 20.70 5.21
N LEU A 162 10.65 21.53 5.45
CA LEU A 162 10.99 22.08 6.77
C LEU A 162 9.89 23.02 7.28
N PRO A 163 9.17 22.65 8.36
CA PRO A 163 8.20 23.56 8.99
C PRO A 163 8.92 24.71 9.75
N PRO A 164 8.27 25.87 9.93
CA PRO A 164 6.94 26.23 9.45
C PRO A 164 6.94 26.82 8.03
N THR A 165 8.07 27.18 7.45
CA THR A 165 8.16 27.93 6.19
C THR A 165 7.90 27.05 4.96
N SER A 166 8.26 25.77 5.03
CA SER A 166 8.12 24.78 3.94
C SER A 166 8.77 25.21 2.62
N ASN A 167 9.83 26.02 2.67
CA ASN A 167 10.59 26.44 1.48
C ASN A 167 11.74 25.49 1.12
N LEU A 168 12.37 24.89 2.13
CA LEU A 168 13.41 23.89 1.96
C LEU A 168 12.80 22.50 2.15
N CYS A 169 13.01 21.60 1.20
CA CYS A 169 12.47 20.25 1.24
C CYS A 169 13.58 19.21 0.99
N LEU A 170 13.46 18.07 1.65
CA LEU A 170 14.23 16.88 1.33
C LEU A 170 13.42 16.06 0.34
N ILE A 171 13.86 16.02 -0.91
CA ILE A 171 13.22 15.28 -1.99
C ILE A 171 13.78 13.86 -2.01
N ARG A 172 12.89 12.88 -2.07
CA ARG A 172 13.20 11.47 -2.17
C ARG A 172 12.99 11.01 -3.61
N LEU A 173 14.01 10.37 -4.18
CA LEU A 173 14.02 9.88 -5.56
C LEU A 173 14.52 8.43 -5.57
N SER A 174 13.73 7.50 -6.08
CA SER A 174 14.15 6.10 -6.28
C SER A 174 14.46 5.80 -7.73
N ASP A 175 15.47 4.97 -8.00
CA ASP A 175 15.81 4.53 -9.34
C ASP A 175 14.97 3.31 -9.74
N GLY A 176 13.90 3.53 -10.51
CA GLY A 176 12.98 2.50 -10.96
C GLY A 176 11.89 2.10 -9.97
N GLY A 177 11.66 2.89 -8.88
CA GLY A 177 10.57 2.63 -7.92
C GLY A 177 10.89 1.57 -6.86
N LYS A 178 12.17 1.45 -6.48
CA LYS A 178 12.63 0.65 -5.33
C LYS A 178 12.18 1.27 -4.01
N ASP A 179 12.20 0.48 -2.91
CA ASP A 179 12.07 1.02 -1.54
C ASP A 179 13.32 1.83 -1.12
N ALA A 180 14.47 1.65 -1.77
CA ALA A 180 15.67 2.43 -1.57
C ALA A 180 15.63 3.73 -2.38
N ASP A 181 15.97 4.84 -1.76
CA ASP A 181 15.95 6.18 -2.35
C ASP A 181 17.23 6.98 -2.13
N VAL A 182 17.41 8.00 -2.93
CA VAL A 182 18.35 9.09 -2.75
C VAL A 182 17.59 10.28 -2.15
N VAL A 183 18.17 10.97 -1.16
CA VAL A 183 17.57 12.18 -0.60
C VAL A 183 18.41 13.39 -0.95
N ARG A 184 17.78 14.44 -1.46
CA ARG A 184 18.44 15.69 -1.82
C ARG A 184 17.64 16.90 -1.38
N GLU A 185 18.35 17.90 -0.81
CA GLU A 185 17.73 19.17 -0.42
C GLU A 185 17.39 20.04 -1.63
N PHE A 186 16.20 20.61 -1.62
CA PHE A 186 15.64 21.40 -2.69
C PHE A 186 15.00 22.69 -2.17
N ASP A 187 15.24 23.81 -2.83
CA ASP A 187 14.64 25.11 -2.57
C ASP A 187 13.45 25.32 -3.52
N ILE A 188 12.22 25.24 -2.98
CA ILE A 188 10.98 25.38 -3.78
C ILE A 188 10.88 26.78 -4.40
N ALA A 189 11.31 27.83 -3.69
CA ALA A 189 11.19 29.19 -4.17
C ALA A 189 12.08 29.42 -5.40
N LYS A 190 13.29 28.85 -5.39
CA LYS A 190 14.23 28.91 -6.52
C LYS A 190 13.96 27.86 -7.59
N GLY A 191 13.33 26.73 -7.23
CA GLY A 191 13.13 25.60 -8.14
C GLY A 191 14.41 24.83 -8.45
N GLU A 192 15.35 24.76 -7.51
CA GLU A 192 16.66 24.12 -7.70
C GLU A 192 17.14 23.35 -6.48
N PHE A 193 17.99 22.34 -6.70
CA PHE A 193 18.68 21.65 -5.63
C PHE A 193 19.70 22.57 -4.96
N VAL A 194 19.75 22.52 -3.63
CA VAL A 194 20.66 23.35 -2.83
C VAL A 194 22.11 22.85 -2.99
N LYS A 195 23.02 23.66 -3.51
CA LYS A 195 24.40 23.25 -3.86
C LYS A 195 25.21 22.66 -2.70
N GLU A 196 25.05 23.22 -1.50
CA GLU A 196 25.72 22.76 -0.27
C GLU A 196 24.65 22.22 0.71
N GLY A 197 23.55 21.73 0.16
CA GLY A 197 22.44 21.17 0.91
C GLY A 197 22.70 19.73 1.38
N PHE A 198 21.74 19.19 2.08
CA PHE A 198 21.79 17.79 2.48
C PHE A 198 21.66 16.87 1.27
N VAL A 199 22.57 15.90 1.15
CA VAL A 199 22.56 14.86 0.13
C VAL A 199 22.85 13.52 0.80
N LEU A 200 21.92 12.57 0.65
CA LEU A 200 22.09 11.19 1.13
C LEU A 200 22.13 10.25 -0.08
N PRO A 201 23.14 9.37 -0.18
CA PRO A 201 23.21 8.38 -1.24
C PRO A 201 22.10 7.32 -1.10
N GLU A 202 21.88 6.55 -2.17
CA GLU A 202 20.85 5.49 -2.21
C GLU A 202 20.93 4.57 -0.99
N GLY A 203 19.76 4.27 -0.41
CA GLY A 203 19.61 3.35 0.71
C GLY A 203 18.16 3.29 1.18
N LYS A 204 17.81 2.21 1.89
CA LYS A 204 16.54 2.15 2.66
C LYS A 204 16.73 3.03 3.89
N GLN A 205 16.22 4.24 3.84
CA GLN A 205 16.54 5.28 4.82
C GLN A 205 15.31 6.13 5.17
N SER A 206 15.36 6.76 6.36
CA SER A 206 14.43 7.81 6.74
C SER A 206 15.19 9.07 7.16
N VAL A 207 14.56 10.21 6.97
CA VAL A 207 15.13 11.51 7.29
C VAL A 207 14.08 12.39 7.96
N THR A 208 14.50 13.18 8.94
CA THR A 208 13.62 14.10 9.68
C THR A 208 14.32 15.42 9.90
N TRP A 209 13.68 16.53 9.54
CA TRP A 209 14.14 17.87 9.89
C TRP A 209 14.11 18.11 11.39
N VAL A 210 15.23 18.49 11.97
CA VAL A 210 15.31 19.07 13.32
C VAL A 210 15.14 20.58 13.24
N ASP A 211 15.99 21.21 12.45
CA ASP A 211 15.98 22.62 12.09
C ASP A 211 16.65 22.82 10.71
N GLU A 212 16.80 24.08 10.26
CA GLU A 212 17.39 24.40 8.96
C GLU A 212 18.80 23.82 8.76
N ASN A 213 19.57 23.63 9.83
CA ASN A 213 20.97 23.20 9.79
C ASN A 213 21.19 21.79 10.31
N THR A 214 20.13 21.06 10.66
CA THR A 214 20.25 19.78 11.33
C THR A 214 19.13 18.83 10.87
N ILE A 215 19.52 17.61 10.49
CA ILE A 215 18.59 16.51 10.19
C ILE A 215 18.96 15.28 11.02
N TYR A 216 17.95 14.47 11.34
CA TYR A 216 18.12 13.10 11.79
C TYR A 216 18.07 12.18 10.58
N VAL A 217 19.04 11.28 10.49
CA VAL A 217 19.14 10.32 9.38
C VAL A 217 19.23 8.91 9.96
N THR A 218 18.30 8.06 9.57
CA THR A 218 18.31 6.63 9.89
C THR A 218 18.62 5.88 8.61
N ARG A 219 19.74 5.17 8.56
CA ARG A 219 20.19 4.43 7.37
C ARG A 219 21.17 3.31 7.75
N GLU A 220 21.55 2.51 6.78
CA GLU A 220 22.72 1.63 6.89
C GLU A 220 23.99 2.51 6.90
N TRP A 221 24.63 2.64 8.06
CA TRP A 221 25.85 3.44 8.22
C TRP A 221 27.13 2.65 7.98
N THR A 222 27.08 1.37 8.28
CA THR A 222 28.15 0.40 8.02
C THR A 222 27.53 -0.80 7.30
N LEU A 223 28.19 -1.35 6.31
CA LEU A 223 27.70 -2.48 5.54
C LEU A 223 27.24 -3.64 6.44
N GLY A 224 26.00 -4.07 6.26
CA GLY A 224 25.34 -5.09 7.07
C GLY A 224 24.74 -4.60 8.40
N GLU A 225 24.81 -3.27 8.68
CA GLU A 225 24.17 -2.64 9.86
C GLU A 225 22.68 -2.35 9.56
N VAL A 226 21.97 -3.42 9.26
CA VAL A 226 20.51 -3.43 9.02
C VAL A 226 19.84 -4.46 9.93
N THR A 227 18.55 -4.34 10.11
CA THR A 227 17.72 -5.32 10.82
C THR A 227 17.68 -6.66 10.08
N SER A 228 17.10 -7.67 10.68
CA SER A 228 16.86 -8.97 10.03
C SER A 228 15.91 -8.86 8.83
N SER A 229 15.13 -7.76 8.76
CA SER A 229 14.20 -7.43 7.65
C SER A 229 14.86 -6.55 6.58
N GLY A 230 16.15 -6.19 6.71
CA GLY A 230 16.88 -5.36 5.75
C GLY A 230 16.61 -3.86 5.87
N TYR A 231 15.95 -3.40 6.94
CA TYR A 231 15.69 -1.98 7.17
C TYR A 231 16.69 -1.36 8.15
N ALA A 232 16.82 -0.03 8.08
CA ALA A 232 17.68 0.73 8.96
C ALA A 232 17.17 0.76 10.41
N TYR A 233 18.09 0.85 11.39
CA TYR A 233 17.76 0.90 12.83
C TYR A 233 18.70 1.78 13.66
N VAL A 234 19.58 2.53 12.99
CA VAL A 234 20.52 3.45 13.64
C VAL A 234 20.30 4.85 13.13
N THR A 235 19.97 5.78 14.03
CA THR A 235 19.77 7.19 13.71
C THR A 235 21.00 8.00 14.14
N LYS A 236 21.51 8.82 13.24
CA LYS A 236 22.56 9.82 13.53
C LYS A 236 22.09 11.21 13.22
N VAL A 237 22.69 12.20 13.90
CA VAL A 237 22.56 13.63 13.58
C VAL A 237 23.54 13.97 12.46
N VAL A 238 23.03 14.63 11.44
CA VAL A 238 23.83 15.22 10.38
C VAL A 238 23.60 16.73 10.37
N LYS A 239 24.68 17.51 10.42
CA LYS A 239 24.63 18.95 10.34
C LYS A 239 24.97 19.43 8.93
N ARG A 240 24.42 20.57 8.55
CA ARG A 240 24.71 21.21 7.26
C ARG A 240 26.22 21.41 7.06
N GLY A 241 26.73 21.07 5.87
CA GLY A 241 28.14 21.13 5.53
C GLY A 241 29.02 20.04 6.16
N GLN A 242 28.43 19.13 6.96
CA GLN A 242 29.13 18.00 7.56
C GLN A 242 29.07 16.78 6.64
N SER A 243 30.17 16.05 6.51
CA SER A 243 30.19 14.77 5.81
C SER A 243 29.51 13.67 6.65
N LEU A 244 28.96 12.64 6.00
CA LEU A 244 28.20 11.60 6.67
C LEU A 244 29.03 10.74 7.65
N ASP A 245 30.34 10.60 7.41
CA ASP A 245 31.28 9.92 8.30
C ASP A 245 31.47 10.62 9.66
N GLN A 246 31.17 11.92 9.72
CA GLN A 246 31.21 12.73 10.94
C GLN A 246 29.89 12.71 11.72
N ALA A 247 28.85 12.05 11.20
CA ALA A 247 27.53 12.00 11.83
C ALA A 247 27.58 11.28 13.19
N VAL A 248 26.89 11.86 14.18
CA VAL A 248 26.90 11.38 15.57
C VAL A 248 25.66 10.52 15.85
N GLU A 249 25.86 9.30 16.33
CA GLU A 249 24.78 8.41 16.73
C GLU A 249 24.00 8.97 17.92
N ILE A 250 22.68 9.00 17.81
CA ILE A 250 21.76 9.48 18.85
C ILE A 250 20.74 8.43 19.25
N PHE A 251 20.55 7.39 18.42
CA PHE A 251 19.59 6.32 18.70
C PHE A 251 19.98 5.04 17.97
N ARG A 252 19.73 3.92 18.62
CA ARG A 252 19.92 2.58 18.07
C ARG A 252 18.80 1.65 18.52
N GLY A 253 18.09 1.06 17.56
CA GLY A 253 17.17 -0.05 17.77
C GLY A 253 17.90 -1.39 17.96
N GLN A 254 17.21 -2.47 17.70
CA GLN A 254 17.75 -3.82 17.79
C GLN A 254 17.72 -4.51 16.42
N LYS A 255 18.68 -5.41 16.18
CA LYS A 255 18.75 -6.16 14.90
C LYS A 255 17.49 -6.98 14.60
N LYS A 256 16.76 -7.39 15.64
CA LYS A 256 15.49 -8.13 15.51
C LYS A 256 14.28 -7.25 15.24
N ASP A 257 14.37 -5.92 15.42
CA ASP A 257 13.29 -5.01 15.09
C ASP A 257 13.02 -5.06 13.58
N VAL A 258 11.83 -4.68 13.15
CA VAL A 258 11.55 -4.49 11.73
C VAL A 258 12.31 -3.28 11.22
N SER A 259 12.18 -2.16 11.94
CA SER A 259 12.93 -0.91 11.74
C SER A 259 12.98 -0.13 13.05
N ALA A 260 13.86 0.86 13.15
CA ALA A 260 13.86 1.76 14.30
C ALA A 260 14.45 3.11 13.93
N GLU A 261 13.89 4.19 14.49
CA GLU A 261 14.32 5.55 14.19
C GLU A 261 14.08 6.51 15.36
N ARG A 262 14.79 7.64 15.36
CA ARG A 262 14.48 8.79 16.19
C ARG A 262 13.92 9.90 15.30
N GLY A 263 12.85 10.55 15.77
CA GLY A 263 12.15 11.60 15.06
C GLY A 263 11.81 12.78 15.94
N VAL A 264 11.11 13.75 15.38
CA VAL A 264 10.67 14.99 16.01
C VAL A 264 9.16 15.06 15.98
N LEU A 265 8.54 15.21 17.14
CA LEU A 265 7.13 15.55 17.26
C LEU A 265 6.94 17.06 17.15
N ARG A 266 6.04 17.48 16.27
CA ARG A 266 5.65 18.88 16.08
C ARG A 266 4.15 19.05 16.28
N ASP A 267 3.72 20.25 16.68
CA ASP A 267 2.32 20.62 16.65
C ASP A 267 1.84 20.97 15.22
N ILE A 268 0.57 21.32 15.09
CA ILE A 268 -0.04 21.66 13.80
C ILE A 268 0.57 22.91 13.15
N ASP A 269 1.08 23.84 13.94
CA ASP A 269 1.79 25.03 13.44
C ASP A 269 3.22 24.72 12.99
N GLY A 270 3.68 23.46 13.11
CA GLY A 270 5.04 23.04 12.81
C GLY A 270 6.05 23.31 13.92
N LYS A 271 5.62 23.78 15.10
CA LYS A 271 6.51 24.05 16.23
C LYS A 271 6.99 22.75 16.86
N TYR A 272 8.24 22.74 17.24
CA TYR A 272 8.86 21.64 17.98
C TYR A 272 8.14 21.41 19.32
N VAL A 273 7.77 20.17 19.59
CA VAL A 273 7.18 19.73 20.89
C VAL A 273 8.22 18.93 21.67
N MET A 274 8.73 17.85 21.10
CA MET A 274 9.77 17.00 21.69
C MET A 274 10.32 16.01 20.68
N ASP A 275 11.39 15.30 21.03
CA ASP A 275 11.84 14.17 20.26
C ASP A 275 11.03 12.89 20.61
N THR A 276 10.98 12.00 19.65
CA THR A 276 10.41 10.66 19.81
C THR A 276 11.38 9.61 19.28
N SER A 277 11.25 8.37 19.74
CA SER A 277 11.84 7.23 19.05
C SER A 277 10.79 6.16 18.83
N TYR A 278 10.87 5.54 17.66
CA TYR A 278 10.02 4.45 17.22
C TYR A 278 10.86 3.18 17.06
N ARG A 279 10.32 2.05 17.49
CA ARG A 279 10.82 0.72 17.17
C ARG A 279 9.68 -0.16 16.74
N GLY A 280 9.72 -0.68 15.52
CA GLY A 280 8.84 -1.75 15.06
C GLY A 280 9.34 -3.07 15.62
N LEU A 281 8.68 -3.58 16.66
CA LEU A 281 9.07 -4.84 17.32
C LEU A 281 8.71 -6.04 16.44
N ASP A 282 7.59 -5.94 15.75
CA ASP A 282 7.15 -6.71 14.60
C ASP A 282 6.24 -5.83 13.73
N PHE A 283 5.51 -6.40 12.78
CA PHE A 283 4.67 -5.63 11.85
C PHE A 283 3.54 -4.86 12.56
N PHE A 284 3.02 -5.36 13.68
CA PHE A 284 1.88 -4.77 14.39
C PHE A 284 2.23 -4.22 15.76
N ASN A 285 3.37 -4.58 16.31
CA ASN A 285 3.80 -4.17 17.63
C ASN A 285 4.90 -3.13 17.54
N THR A 286 4.71 -2.01 18.24
CA THR A 286 5.63 -0.88 18.24
C THR A 286 5.98 -0.43 19.66
N GLU A 287 7.19 0.05 19.87
CA GLU A 287 7.56 0.85 21.04
C GLU A 287 7.72 2.29 20.59
N LEU A 288 6.82 3.17 21.04
CA LEU A 288 6.97 4.62 20.90
C LEU A 288 7.46 5.20 22.23
N ALA A 289 8.59 5.87 22.20
CA ALA A 289 9.12 6.59 23.36
C ALA A 289 9.21 8.09 23.09
N PHE A 290 9.06 8.88 24.14
CA PHE A 290 9.10 10.34 24.14
C PHE A 290 10.30 10.85 24.92
N TYR A 291 10.88 11.97 24.49
CA TYR A 291 12.02 12.65 25.13
C TYR A 291 11.65 14.08 25.51
N PRO A 292 11.04 14.31 26.70
CA PRO A 292 10.40 15.59 27.05
C PRO A 292 11.35 16.79 27.21
N ASN A 293 12.66 16.53 27.42
CA ASN A 293 13.64 17.59 27.71
C ASN A 293 14.48 18.01 26.47
N GLY A 294 14.02 17.67 25.26
CA GLY A 294 14.62 18.13 24.02
C GLY A 294 15.62 17.18 23.35
N HIS A 295 16.33 17.67 22.35
CA HIS A 295 17.16 16.86 21.45
C HIS A 295 18.30 16.10 22.11
N THR A 296 18.83 16.61 23.23
CA THR A 296 19.93 15.98 23.98
C THR A 296 19.45 15.08 25.11
N ASP A 297 18.14 14.96 25.30
CA ASP A 297 17.56 14.13 26.36
C ASP A 297 17.82 12.64 26.08
N THR A 298 18.40 11.96 27.05
CA THR A 298 18.61 10.51 27.02
C THR A 298 17.53 9.75 27.83
N ARG A 299 16.71 10.50 28.60
CA ARG A 299 15.60 9.92 29.38
C ARG A 299 14.39 9.68 28.51
N LYS A 300 14.22 8.47 28.04
CA LYS A 300 13.02 8.09 27.33
C LYS A 300 11.87 7.75 28.29
N VAL A 301 10.66 8.17 27.91
CA VAL A 301 9.41 7.80 28.57
C VAL A 301 8.58 6.97 27.59
N VAL A 302 8.22 5.74 27.99
CA VAL A 302 7.27 4.89 27.25
C VAL A 302 5.96 4.86 28.05
N LEU A 303 4.86 5.14 27.37
CA LEU A 303 3.54 5.11 28.01
C LEU A 303 3.07 3.65 28.19
N PRO A 304 2.30 3.35 29.25
CA PRO A 304 1.86 1.97 29.56
C PRO A 304 0.66 1.54 28.71
N LEU A 305 0.78 1.72 27.40
CA LEU A 305 -0.19 1.28 26.40
C LEU A 305 0.26 -0.04 25.77
N PRO A 306 -0.67 -0.84 25.23
CA PRO A 306 -0.30 -2.03 24.45
C PRO A 306 0.66 -1.66 23.32
N THR A 307 1.61 -2.53 23.00
CA THR A 307 2.52 -2.35 21.87
C THR A 307 1.80 -2.32 20.52
N THR A 308 0.56 -2.82 20.46
CA THR A 308 -0.34 -2.73 19.31
C THR A 308 -1.06 -1.38 19.19
N ALA A 309 -1.00 -0.50 20.22
CA ALA A 309 -1.63 0.81 20.18
C ALA A 309 -0.88 1.75 19.22
N VAL A 310 -1.61 2.37 18.31
CA VAL A 310 -1.05 3.26 17.28
C VAL A 310 -1.23 4.71 17.70
N PHE A 311 -0.13 5.46 17.83
CA PHE A 311 -0.17 6.92 17.99
C PHE A 311 -0.62 7.56 16.69
N SER A 312 -1.82 8.15 16.70
CA SER A 312 -2.45 8.73 15.52
C SER A 312 -2.11 10.19 15.30
N SER A 313 -2.13 11.00 16.38
CA SER A 313 -1.99 12.44 16.25
C SER A 313 -1.63 13.09 17.59
N TYR A 314 -1.00 14.26 17.53
CA TYR A 314 -0.88 15.20 18.64
C TYR A 314 -1.76 16.42 18.35
N TYR A 315 -2.86 16.58 19.08
CA TYR A 315 -3.89 17.55 18.82
C TYR A 315 -4.19 18.39 20.06
N LYS A 316 -3.89 19.70 20.03
CA LYS A 316 -4.15 20.64 21.15
C LYS A 316 -3.67 20.12 22.52
N GLY A 317 -2.46 19.56 22.57
CA GLY A 317 -1.89 18.98 23.79
C GLY A 317 -2.32 17.54 24.08
N GLN A 318 -3.29 17.01 23.35
CA GLN A 318 -3.79 15.64 23.52
C GLN A 318 -3.01 14.66 22.66
N ALA A 319 -2.60 13.54 23.23
CA ALA A 319 -2.16 12.37 22.48
C ALA A 319 -3.37 11.55 22.05
N ILE A 320 -3.47 11.27 20.75
CA ILE A 320 -4.55 10.48 20.17
C ILE A 320 -4.00 9.11 19.81
N TYR A 321 -4.64 8.07 20.32
CA TYR A 321 -4.24 6.69 20.05
C TYR A 321 -5.40 5.87 19.50
N TRP A 322 -5.09 4.98 18.59
CA TRP A 322 -5.98 3.91 18.14
C TRP A 322 -5.59 2.60 18.81
N LEU A 323 -6.48 2.02 19.59
CA LEU A 323 -6.27 0.72 20.24
C LEU A 323 -6.53 -0.42 19.24
N LYS A 324 -5.55 -1.27 19.06
CA LYS A 324 -5.66 -2.48 18.23
C LYS A 324 -5.89 -3.75 19.07
N SER A 325 -5.85 -3.62 20.39
CA SER A 325 -6.17 -4.68 21.36
C SER A 325 -6.85 -4.07 22.58
N ASP A 326 -7.53 -4.90 23.37
CA ASP A 326 -8.10 -4.45 24.64
C ASP A 326 -6.98 -4.02 25.61
N TRP A 327 -7.22 -2.97 26.36
CA TRP A 327 -6.29 -2.42 27.34
C TRP A 327 -7.00 -2.04 28.63
N THR A 328 -6.36 -2.35 29.78
CA THR A 328 -6.87 -1.95 31.09
C THR A 328 -5.96 -0.90 31.72
N SER A 329 -6.51 0.26 32.05
CA SER A 329 -5.78 1.33 32.74
C SER A 329 -5.40 0.96 34.18
N ALA A 330 -4.53 1.75 34.79
CA ALA A 330 -4.14 1.55 36.20
C ALA A 330 -5.33 1.66 37.19
N LYS A 331 -6.41 2.32 36.80
CA LYS A 331 -7.66 2.38 37.62
C LYS A 331 -8.59 1.19 37.39
N GLY A 332 -8.24 0.27 36.50
CA GLY A 332 -9.08 -0.89 36.17
C GLY A 332 -10.14 -0.62 35.11
N THR A 333 -10.13 0.58 34.45
CA THR A 333 -11.01 0.86 33.32
C THR A 333 -10.57 0.06 32.10
N VAL A 334 -11.48 -0.69 31.50
CA VAL A 334 -11.23 -1.46 30.28
C VAL A 334 -11.57 -0.62 29.05
N PHE A 335 -10.58 -0.45 28.17
CA PHE A 335 -10.71 0.19 26.86
C PHE A 335 -10.65 -0.88 25.79
N HIS A 336 -11.69 -0.96 24.96
CA HIS A 336 -11.80 -2.06 24.00
C HIS A 336 -11.05 -1.80 22.69
N ASN A 337 -10.65 -2.87 22.07
CA ASN A 337 -10.09 -2.95 20.73
C ASN A 337 -10.95 -2.17 19.71
N GLY A 338 -10.29 -1.39 18.85
CA GLY A 338 -10.91 -0.52 17.86
C GLY A 338 -11.14 0.92 18.33
N ALA A 339 -11.09 1.19 19.65
CA ALA A 339 -11.33 2.53 20.20
C ALA A 339 -10.29 3.56 19.76
N ILE A 340 -10.75 4.78 19.50
CA ILE A 340 -9.90 5.98 19.48
C ILE A 340 -9.98 6.62 20.86
N ILE A 341 -8.83 6.78 21.50
CA ILE A 341 -8.69 7.36 22.84
C ILE A 341 -7.82 8.61 22.81
N ALA A 342 -8.05 9.52 23.77
CA ALA A 342 -7.30 10.75 23.93
C ALA A 342 -6.96 11.04 25.39
N PHE A 343 -5.78 11.61 25.64
CA PHE A 343 -5.36 12.09 26.95
C PHE A 343 -4.31 13.20 26.82
N ASP A 344 -4.16 14.03 27.85
CA ASP A 344 -3.15 15.07 27.91
C ASP A 344 -1.74 14.45 27.91
N LEU A 345 -0.96 14.70 26.85
CA LEU A 345 0.37 14.11 26.66
C LEU A 345 1.35 14.55 27.76
N LYS A 346 1.33 15.84 28.13
CA LYS A 346 2.25 16.37 29.15
C LYS A 346 1.99 15.76 30.52
N ALA A 347 0.75 15.63 30.91
CA ALA A 347 0.36 14.98 32.16
C ALA A 347 0.74 13.48 32.14
N ALA A 348 0.50 12.79 31.03
CA ALA A 348 0.86 11.39 30.85
C ALA A 348 2.37 11.15 30.95
N LEU A 349 3.20 12.03 30.38
CA LEU A 349 4.66 11.92 30.46
C LEU A 349 5.23 12.27 31.83
N ALA A 350 4.52 13.12 32.61
CA ALA A 350 4.89 13.43 33.98
C ALA A 350 4.63 12.26 34.96
N ASP A 351 3.52 11.55 34.77
CA ASP A 351 3.12 10.39 35.57
C ASP A 351 2.49 9.29 34.67
N PRO A 352 3.32 8.49 33.98
CA PRO A 352 2.82 7.46 33.08
C PRO A 352 1.93 6.41 33.77
N ALA A 353 2.11 6.17 35.06
CA ALA A 353 1.32 5.21 35.82
C ALA A 353 -0.15 5.63 36.01
N ARG A 354 -0.47 6.90 35.76
CA ARG A 354 -1.82 7.46 35.96
C ARG A 354 -2.54 7.81 34.65
N VAL A 355 -2.10 7.27 33.52
CA VAL A 355 -2.77 7.50 32.23
C VAL A 355 -4.19 6.94 32.28
N GLU A 356 -5.17 7.84 32.11
CA GLU A 356 -6.60 7.51 32.06
C GLU A 356 -7.24 8.29 30.91
N PRO A 357 -7.39 7.66 29.73
CA PRO A 357 -7.90 8.37 28.56
C PRO A 357 -9.41 8.57 28.57
N LEU A 358 -9.85 9.47 27.68
CA LEU A 358 -11.24 9.56 27.23
C LEU A 358 -11.39 8.78 25.93
N VAL A 359 -12.52 8.09 25.75
CA VAL A 359 -12.89 7.45 24.49
C VAL A 359 -13.53 8.50 23.59
N LEU A 360 -12.90 8.77 22.43
CA LEU A 360 -13.43 9.69 21.42
C LEU A 360 -14.42 8.99 20.50
N PHE A 361 -14.09 7.79 20.11
CA PHE A 361 -14.92 6.95 19.25
C PHE A 361 -14.74 5.48 19.61
N MET A 362 -15.85 4.76 19.70
CA MET A 362 -15.89 3.32 19.87
C MET A 362 -16.69 2.73 18.73
N PRO A 363 -16.04 1.98 17.80
CA PRO A 363 -16.76 1.29 16.74
C PRO A 363 -17.65 0.18 17.30
N ASN A 364 -18.81 -0.03 16.67
CA ASN A 364 -19.63 -1.22 16.90
C ASN A 364 -19.11 -2.40 16.04
N GLU A 365 -19.78 -3.55 16.11
CA GLU A 365 -19.39 -4.78 15.40
C GLU A 365 -19.37 -4.67 13.85
N HIS A 366 -20.03 -3.63 13.30
CA HIS A 366 -20.10 -3.37 11.86
C HIS A 366 -19.28 -2.15 11.44
N GLN A 367 -18.49 -1.60 12.37
CA GLN A 367 -17.70 -0.41 12.14
C GLN A 367 -16.21 -0.66 12.38
N SER A 368 -15.38 0.11 11.69
CA SER A 368 -13.95 0.24 11.96
C SER A 368 -13.47 1.66 11.66
N VAL A 369 -12.38 2.06 12.30
CA VAL A 369 -11.68 3.28 11.91
C VAL A 369 -10.80 2.97 10.70
N ALA A 370 -10.94 3.73 9.62
CA ALA A 370 -10.11 3.60 8.42
C ALA A 370 -8.88 4.52 8.44
N GLY A 371 -9.00 5.68 9.11
CA GLY A 371 -7.90 6.63 9.20
C GLY A 371 -8.24 7.83 10.07
N THR A 372 -7.19 8.59 10.37
CA THR A 372 -7.29 9.87 11.11
C THR A 372 -6.48 10.92 10.37
N THR A 373 -6.95 12.16 10.38
CA THR A 373 -6.17 13.33 9.94
C THR A 373 -6.48 14.51 10.84
N GLN A 374 -5.76 15.60 10.68
CA GLN A 374 -5.91 16.80 11.46
C GLN A 374 -5.88 18.02 10.54
N THR A 375 -6.84 18.91 10.72
CA THR A 375 -6.80 20.29 10.21
C THR A 375 -6.35 21.23 11.30
N LYS A 376 -6.26 22.53 11.04
CA LYS A 376 -5.78 23.51 12.02
C LYS A 376 -6.46 23.38 13.38
N ASN A 377 -7.78 23.24 13.42
CA ASN A 377 -8.55 23.25 14.67
C ASN A 377 -9.38 21.98 14.90
N ARG A 378 -9.29 20.97 14.03
CA ARG A 378 -10.12 19.75 14.09
C ARG A 378 -9.28 18.48 13.97
N LEU A 379 -9.69 17.46 14.72
CA LEU A 379 -9.31 16.07 14.47
C LEU A 379 -10.41 15.44 13.61
N VAL A 380 -10.05 14.71 12.56
CA VAL A 380 -11.01 14.10 11.63
C VAL A 380 -10.77 12.59 11.57
N LEU A 381 -11.85 11.83 11.70
CA LEU A 381 -11.84 10.37 11.56
C LEU A 381 -12.58 9.94 10.30
N SER A 382 -11.97 9.05 9.52
CA SER A 382 -12.64 8.23 8.51
C SER A 382 -13.05 6.91 9.15
N ILE A 383 -14.32 6.54 9.02
CA ILE A 383 -14.93 5.38 9.67
C ILE A 383 -15.58 4.53 8.58
N LEU A 384 -15.32 3.24 8.59
CA LEU A 384 -16.08 2.26 7.81
C LEU A 384 -17.31 1.81 8.59
N SER A 385 -18.44 1.73 7.93
CA SER A 385 -19.69 1.17 8.43
C SER A 385 -20.29 0.25 7.38
N ASN A 386 -20.31 -1.06 7.63
CA ASN A 386 -20.66 -2.09 6.62
C ASN A 386 -19.88 -1.92 5.30
N VAL A 387 -18.58 -1.62 5.39
CA VAL A 387 -17.64 -1.43 4.26
C VAL A 387 -17.86 -0.15 3.44
N THR A 388 -18.82 0.69 3.78
CA THR A 388 -18.95 2.06 3.24
C THR A 388 -18.40 3.08 4.22
N SER A 389 -18.10 4.29 3.75
CA SER A 389 -17.36 5.28 4.56
C SER A 389 -18.25 6.38 5.12
N GLU A 390 -17.91 6.87 6.32
CA GLU A 390 -18.36 8.17 6.85
C GLU A 390 -17.15 8.94 7.40
N VAL A 391 -17.27 10.27 7.42
CA VAL A 391 -16.23 11.16 7.99
C VAL A 391 -16.82 11.97 9.14
N ARG A 392 -16.12 12.00 10.29
CA ARG A 392 -16.49 12.76 11.46
C ARG A 392 -15.40 13.74 11.86
N SER A 393 -15.83 14.95 12.17
CA SER A 393 -15.01 16.01 12.75
C SER A 393 -15.15 16.06 14.25
N PHE A 394 -14.03 16.24 14.97
CA PHE A 394 -13.94 16.34 16.40
C PHE A 394 -13.26 17.66 16.81
N ASP A 395 -13.72 18.26 17.90
CA ASP A 395 -13.10 19.41 18.53
C ASP A 395 -12.84 19.16 20.01
N PHE A 396 -11.72 19.67 20.51
CA PHE A 396 -11.38 19.70 21.93
C PHE A 396 -11.33 21.14 22.43
N GLY A 397 -12.27 21.49 23.28
CA GLY A 397 -12.43 22.85 23.86
C GLY A 397 -12.65 22.84 25.36
N LYS A 398 -13.04 24.00 25.93
CA LYS A 398 -13.29 24.15 27.37
C LYS A 398 -14.36 23.19 27.92
N GLY A 399 -15.29 22.74 27.08
CA GLY A 399 -16.35 21.78 27.43
C GLY A 399 -15.97 20.31 27.22
N GLY A 400 -14.72 19.99 26.87
CA GLY A 400 -14.28 18.67 26.50
C GLY A 400 -14.43 18.42 24.99
N TRP A 401 -14.61 17.16 24.60
CA TRP A 401 -14.72 16.73 23.20
C TRP A 401 -16.15 16.83 22.67
N SER A 402 -16.28 17.32 21.45
CA SER A 402 -17.52 17.33 20.68
C SER A 402 -17.25 16.83 19.26
N SER A 403 -18.29 16.30 18.57
CA SER A 403 -18.13 15.81 17.20
C SER A 403 -19.41 15.91 16.39
N PHE A 404 -19.27 15.92 15.05
CA PHE A 404 -20.38 15.81 14.12
C PHE A 404 -19.93 15.09 12.83
N LYS A 405 -20.87 14.50 12.08
CA LYS A 405 -20.65 13.87 10.79
C LYS A 405 -20.62 14.94 9.69
N LEU A 406 -19.64 14.86 8.77
CA LEU A 406 -19.61 15.69 7.58
C LEU A 406 -20.67 15.21 6.57
N ALA A 407 -21.31 16.14 5.85
CA ALA A 407 -22.38 15.87 4.88
C ALA A 407 -21.81 15.45 3.50
N LEU A 408 -20.95 14.43 3.50
CA LEU A 408 -20.37 13.82 2.30
C LEU A 408 -21.31 12.75 1.72
N PRO A 409 -21.12 12.31 0.46
CA PRO A 409 -21.95 11.27 -0.16
C PRO A 409 -21.99 9.99 0.68
N GLU A 410 -23.20 9.42 0.79
CA GLU A 410 -23.42 8.14 1.48
C GLU A 410 -23.24 6.95 0.54
N ASN A 411 -23.04 5.75 1.09
CA ASN A 411 -22.86 4.49 0.36
C ASN A 411 -21.68 4.50 -0.64
N SER A 412 -20.68 5.31 -0.37
CA SER A 412 -19.46 5.44 -1.18
C SER A 412 -18.22 5.19 -0.31
N THR A 413 -17.11 4.98 -0.97
CA THR A 413 -15.78 5.03 -0.34
C THR A 413 -15.34 6.47 -0.27
N LEU A 414 -15.00 6.94 0.93
CA LEU A 414 -14.50 8.29 1.20
C LEU A 414 -13.03 8.22 1.63
N SER A 415 -12.14 8.75 0.79
CA SER A 415 -10.70 8.78 1.06
C SER A 415 -10.27 10.20 1.42
N LEU A 416 -9.74 10.37 2.64
CA LEU A 416 -9.11 11.62 3.08
C LEU A 416 -7.74 11.74 2.41
N THR A 417 -7.52 12.73 1.55
CA THR A 417 -6.29 12.82 0.75
C THR A 417 -5.33 13.89 1.24
N SER A 418 -5.84 15.02 1.67
CA SER A 418 -5.04 16.10 2.25
C SER A 418 -5.87 16.96 3.17
N SER A 419 -5.28 17.41 4.25
CA SER A 419 -5.86 18.37 5.22
C SER A 419 -4.94 19.58 5.32
N ASP A 420 -5.55 20.75 5.54
CA ASP A 420 -4.83 22.00 5.67
C ASP A 420 -4.45 22.26 7.13
N ASP A 421 -3.20 22.53 7.40
CA ASP A 421 -2.69 22.91 8.72
C ASP A 421 -2.83 24.41 9.02
N GLU A 422 -3.27 25.22 8.05
CA GLU A 422 -3.50 26.66 8.19
C GLU A 422 -4.99 27.04 8.25
N SER A 423 -5.89 26.11 7.81
CA SER A 423 -7.34 26.25 7.90
C SER A 423 -8.01 24.93 8.30
N ASP A 424 -9.35 24.89 8.35
CA ASP A 424 -10.08 23.66 8.63
C ASP A 424 -10.57 22.93 7.36
N GLN A 425 -9.95 23.22 6.23
CA GLN A 425 -10.26 22.56 4.96
C GLN A 425 -9.57 21.20 4.84
N LEU A 426 -10.25 20.26 4.16
CA LEU A 426 -9.69 18.96 3.79
C LEU A 426 -10.26 18.52 2.45
N PHE A 427 -9.44 17.81 1.67
CA PHE A 427 -9.86 17.16 0.44
C PHE A 427 -10.30 15.73 0.70
N VAL A 428 -11.45 15.37 0.11
CA VAL A 428 -12.03 14.04 0.21
C VAL A 428 -12.40 13.54 -1.19
N PHE A 429 -11.85 12.40 -1.59
CA PHE A 429 -12.36 11.67 -2.73
C PHE A 429 -13.56 10.83 -2.32
N SER A 430 -14.57 10.81 -3.17
CA SER A 430 -15.71 9.91 -3.08
C SER A 430 -15.80 9.10 -4.36
N GLU A 431 -15.93 7.77 -4.24
CA GLU A 431 -16.07 6.89 -5.39
C GLU A 431 -16.87 5.62 -5.03
N GLY A 432 -17.35 4.94 -6.06
CA GLY A 432 -17.97 3.63 -5.99
C GLY A 432 -17.47 2.75 -7.13
N PHE A 433 -18.04 1.55 -7.31
CA PHE A 433 -17.67 0.69 -8.43
C PHE A 433 -18.07 1.29 -9.80
N LEU A 434 -19.17 2.02 -9.84
CA LEU A 434 -19.80 2.55 -11.06
C LEU A 434 -19.80 4.08 -11.09
N GLU A 435 -19.53 4.71 -9.97
CA GLU A 435 -19.47 6.15 -9.78
C GLU A 435 -18.03 6.62 -9.89
N PRO A 436 -17.68 7.44 -10.92
CA PRO A 436 -16.33 7.98 -11.06
C PRO A 436 -15.89 8.79 -9.86
N SER A 437 -14.58 8.76 -9.58
CA SER A 437 -13.97 9.51 -8.49
C SER A 437 -14.36 10.99 -8.57
N THR A 438 -14.89 11.51 -7.49
CA THR A 438 -15.31 12.90 -7.30
C THR A 438 -14.53 13.52 -6.15
N LEU A 439 -13.91 14.66 -6.38
CA LEU A 439 -13.18 15.42 -5.36
C LEU A 439 -14.11 16.42 -4.69
N PHE A 440 -14.16 16.37 -3.38
CA PHE A 440 -14.81 17.35 -2.52
C PHE A 440 -13.77 18.12 -1.69
N CYS A 441 -14.06 19.37 -1.39
CA CYS A 441 -13.44 20.13 -0.30
C CYS A 441 -14.45 20.27 0.82
N ALA A 442 -14.09 19.81 2.01
CA ALA A 442 -14.92 19.92 3.20
C ALA A 442 -14.26 20.87 4.21
N ASP A 443 -15.04 21.67 4.91
CA ASP A 443 -14.62 22.45 6.08
C ASP A 443 -14.97 21.67 7.36
N ALA A 444 -13.96 21.18 8.04
CA ALA A 444 -14.12 20.34 9.23
C ALA A 444 -14.65 21.12 10.45
N ALA A 445 -14.60 22.47 10.46
CA ALA A 445 -15.12 23.28 11.55
C ALA A 445 -16.61 23.59 11.38
N THR A 446 -17.06 23.81 10.16
CA THR A 446 -18.44 24.23 9.85
C THR A 446 -19.31 23.09 9.29
N GLY A 447 -18.69 22.04 8.75
CA GLY A 447 -19.38 20.95 8.08
C GLY A 447 -19.80 21.27 6.63
N GLN A 448 -19.42 22.43 6.09
CA GLN A 448 -19.67 22.76 4.70
C GLN A 448 -18.89 21.84 3.78
N VAL A 449 -19.53 21.40 2.69
CA VAL A 449 -18.94 20.51 1.68
C VAL A 449 -19.19 21.08 0.31
N GLU A 450 -18.14 21.19 -0.48
CA GLU A 450 -18.18 21.68 -1.87
C GLU A 450 -17.65 20.60 -2.81
N LYS A 451 -18.37 20.31 -3.89
CA LYS A 451 -17.85 19.49 -4.97
C LYS A 451 -16.90 20.32 -5.84
N ILE A 452 -15.65 19.88 -5.96
CA ILE A 452 -14.63 20.57 -6.76
C ILE A 452 -14.67 20.10 -8.22
N THR A 453 -14.55 18.78 -8.44
CA THR A 453 -14.51 18.21 -9.79
C THR A 453 -14.79 16.69 -9.73
N SER A 454 -15.06 16.10 -10.89
CA SER A 454 -15.21 14.64 -11.05
C SER A 454 -14.40 14.17 -12.24
N THR A 455 -13.88 12.95 -12.15
CA THR A 455 -13.35 12.25 -13.31
C THR A 455 -14.50 11.94 -14.30
N PRO A 456 -14.30 12.05 -15.61
CA PRO A 456 -15.29 11.59 -16.58
C PRO A 456 -15.53 10.08 -16.49
N GLU A 457 -16.73 9.66 -16.88
CA GLU A 457 -17.01 8.22 -17.08
C GLU A 457 -16.09 7.65 -18.16
N ARG A 458 -15.50 6.48 -17.90
CA ARG A 458 -14.54 5.82 -18.78
C ARG A 458 -15.09 4.55 -19.43
N PHE A 459 -16.26 4.12 -18.98
CA PHE A 459 -16.98 2.97 -19.50
C PHE A 459 -18.50 3.18 -19.31
N ASP A 460 -19.31 2.49 -20.08
CA ASP A 460 -20.78 2.54 -19.95
C ASP A 460 -21.22 1.74 -18.71
N ALA A 461 -21.54 2.46 -17.65
CA ALA A 461 -22.10 1.91 -16.41
C ALA A 461 -23.64 1.85 -16.41
N GLY A 462 -24.33 2.40 -17.40
CA GLY A 462 -25.80 2.55 -17.41
C GLY A 462 -26.57 1.23 -17.30
N GLY A 463 -26.01 0.15 -17.83
CA GLY A 463 -26.54 -1.21 -17.75
C GLY A 463 -26.11 -2.03 -16.53
N LEU A 464 -25.21 -1.49 -15.68
CA LEU A 464 -24.60 -2.21 -14.55
C LEU A 464 -25.26 -1.85 -13.22
N GLN A 465 -25.06 -2.71 -12.23
CA GLN A 465 -25.41 -2.50 -10.82
C GLN A 465 -24.35 -3.11 -9.91
N ALA A 466 -24.18 -2.52 -8.73
CA ALA A 466 -23.39 -3.07 -7.63
C ALA A 466 -24.31 -3.42 -6.46
N GLN A 467 -24.17 -4.62 -5.92
CA GLN A 467 -24.99 -5.12 -4.81
C GLN A 467 -24.10 -5.81 -3.78
N GLN A 468 -24.43 -5.64 -2.49
CA GLN A 468 -23.74 -6.34 -1.40
C GLN A 468 -24.52 -7.61 -1.02
N PHE A 469 -23.79 -8.70 -0.84
CA PHE A 469 -24.26 -10.00 -0.39
C PHE A 469 -23.44 -10.51 0.78
N TRP A 470 -23.89 -11.62 1.36
CA TRP A 470 -23.22 -12.29 2.48
C TRP A 470 -23.13 -13.79 2.21
N ALA A 471 -21.90 -14.30 2.16
CA ALA A 471 -21.65 -15.75 2.17
C ALA A 471 -21.53 -16.26 3.61
N THR A 472 -21.66 -17.57 3.80
CA THR A 472 -21.43 -18.20 5.11
C THR A 472 -20.17 -19.05 5.01
N SER A 473 -19.14 -18.66 5.76
CA SER A 473 -17.89 -19.39 5.82
C SER A 473 -18.03 -20.73 6.53
N LYS A 474 -17.04 -21.60 6.41
CA LYS A 474 -17.03 -22.95 6.95
C LYS A 474 -17.27 -23.03 8.47
N ASP A 475 -16.86 -22.01 9.21
CA ASP A 475 -17.06 -21.90 10.66
C ASP A 475 -18.35 -21.15 11.05
N GLY A 476 -19.20 -20.81 10.09
CA GLY A 476 -20.46 -20.08 10.30
C GLY A 476 -20.34 -18.56 10.21
N THR A 477 -19.13 -18.00 10.08
CA THR A 477 -18.92 -16.56 9.97
C THR A 477 -19.59 -16.02 8.70
N LYS A 478 -20.28 -14.87 8.83
CA LYS A 478 -20.86 -14.14 7.70
C LYS A 478 -19.79 -13.27 7.05
N VAL A 479 -19.55 -13.49 5.78
CA VAL A 479 -18.53 -12.81 4.97
C VAL A 479 -19.23 -11.95 3.93
N PRO A 480 -19.12 -10.62 4.00
CA PRO A 480 -19.71 -9.76 2.96
C PRO A 480 -18.89 -9.80 1.68
N TYR A 481 -19.58 -9.58 0.57
CA TYR A 481 -18.96 -9.35 -0.71
C TYR A 481 -19.86 -8.48 -1.60
N PHE A 482 -19.24 -7.71 -2.48
CA PHE A 482 -19.95 -6.97 -3.51
C PHE A 482 -19.94 -7.75 -4.81
N LEU A 483 -21.04 -7.66 -5.56
CA LEU A 483 -21.15 -8.15 -6.92
C LEU A 483 -21.51 -6.99 -7.83
N VAL A 484 -20.65 -6.74 -8.82
CA VAL A 484 -20.87 -5.78 -9.91
C VAL A 484 -21.19 -6.59 -11.16
N ALA A 485 -22.37 -6.41 -11.71
CA ALA A 485 -22.86 -7.14 -12.87
C ALA A 485 -23.91 -6.33 -13.62
N ARG A 486 -24.32 -6.82 -14.79
CA ARG A 486 -25.45 -6.26 -15.53
C ARG A 486 -26.75 -6.34 -14.71
N LYS A 487 -27.63 -5.34 -14.87
CA LYS A 487 -28.96 -5.31 -14.25
C LYS A 487 -29.84 -6.48 -14.70
N ASP A 488 -29.63 -6.94 -15.93
CA ASP A 488 -30.34 -8.06 -16.57
C ASP A 488 -29.57 -9.39 -16.51
N VAL A 489 -28.62 -9.51 -15.57
CA VAL A 489 -27.81 -10.72 -15.37
C VAL A 489 -28.68 -11.95 -15.22
N LYS A 490 -28.40 -12.99 -16.02
CA LYS A 490 -29.11 -14.26 -15.92
C LYS A 490 -28.51 -15.10 -14.80
N LEU A 491 -29.33 -15.62 -13.92
CA LEU A 491 -28.91 -16.52 -12.85
C LEU A 491 -28.98 -17.98 -13.34
N ASP A 492 -28.18 -18.28 -14.36
CA ASP A 492 -28.08 -19.60 -14.99
C ASP A 492 -26.68 -20.25 -14.87
N GLY A 493 -25.75 -19.55 -14.24
CA GLY A 493 -24.38 -20.03 -14.01
C GLY A 493 -23.40 -19.72 -15.15
N THR A 494 -23.80 -18.96 -16.16
CA THR A 494 -22.97 -18.74 -17.37
C THR A 494 -22.24 -17.40 -17.38
N ASN A 495 -22.38 -16.56 -16.34
CA ASN A 495 -21.76 -15.23 -16.36
C ASN A 495 -20.28 -15.34 -16.02
N PRO A 496 -19.38 -14.88 -16.93
CA PRO A 496 -17.95 -14.78 -16.65
C PRO A 496 -17.70 -13.85 -15.48
N THR A 497 -17.06 -14.36 -14.44
CA THR A 497 -16.92 -13.64 -13.16
C THR A 497 -15.47 -13.67 -12.70
N ILE A 498 -14.91 -12.49 -12.37
CA ILE A 498 -13.65 -12.35 -11.66
C ILE A 498 -13.97 -12.12 -10.18
N LEU A 499 -13.44 -12.98 -9.30
CA LEU A 499 -13.51 -12.82 -7.85
C LEU A 499 -12.15 -12.32 -7.35
N TYR A 500 -12.17 -11.23 -6.58
CA TYR A 500 -11.01 -10.57 -6.01
C TYR A 500 -11.13 -10.43 -4.50
N ALA A 501 -10.02 -10.56 -3.79
CA ALA A 501 -9.86 -10.19 -2.39
C ALA A 501 -8.38 -9.94 -2.05
N TYR A 502 -8.13 -9.39 -0.87
CA TYR A 502 -6.78 -9.24 -0.32
C TYR A 502 -6.56 -10.10 0.93
N GLY A 503 -7.34 -9.92 1.99
CA GLY A 503 -7.40 -10.79 3.17
C GLY A 503 -6.11 -10.82 3.99
N GLY A 504 -5.55 -9.66 4.34
CA GLY A 504 -4.39 -9.57 5.20
C GLY A 504 -4.01 -8.14 5.60
N PHE A 505 -3.09 -8.02 6.54
CA PHE A 505 -2.48 -6.76 6.97
C PHE A 505 -3.46 -5.69 7.45
N GLN A 506 -4.67 -6.11 7.85
CA GLN A 506 -5.75 -5.19 8.26
C GLN A 506 -6.16 -4.19 7.16
N ILE A 507 -5.91 -4.51 5.88
CA ILE A 507 -6.28 -3.66 4.74
C ILE A 507 -7.73 -3.93 4.37
N PRO A 508 -8.64 -2.96 4.50
CA PRO A 508 -10.03 -3.12 4.07
C PRO A 508 -10.14 -3.00 2.55
N MET A 509 -10.85 -3.93 1.93
CA MET A 509 -11.22 -3.83 0.52
C MET A 509 -12.53 -3.07 0.40
N GLN A 510 -12.52 -1.96 -0.32
CA GLN A 510 -13.66 -1.06 -0.47
C GLN A 510 -14.07 -0.91 -1.93
N PRO A 511 -15.34 -0.54 -2.22
CA PRO A 511 -15.75 -0.13 -3.55
C PRO A 511 -14.81 0.95 -4.12
N SER A 512 -14.33 0.79 -5.35
CA SER A 512 -13.49 1.77 -6.03
C SER A 512 -13.79 1.80 -7.53
N TYR A 513 -13.64 2.97 -8.15
CA TYR A 513 -13.83 3.15 -9.58
C TYR A 513 -12.58 2.71 -10.34
N SER A 514 -12.66 1.56 -10.97
CA SER A 514 -11.59 1.09 -11.87
C SER A 514 -12.03 1.24 -13.33
N ALA A 515 -11.55 2.30 -13.99
CA ALA A 515 -11.83 2.56 -15.39
C ALA A 515 -11.39 1.40 -16.30
N VAL A 516 -10.24 0.78 -16.01
CA VAL A 516 -9.70 -0.34 -16.78
C VAL A 516 -10.55 -1.59 -16.60
N LEU A 517 -10.91 -1.97 -15.37
CA LEU A 517 -11.84 -3.08 -15.09
C LEU A 517 -13.19 -2.84 -15.77
N GLY A 518 -13.70 -1.59 -15.68
CA GLY A 518 -14.96 -1.19 -16.33
C GLY A 518 -14.92 -1.38 -17.83
N LYS A 519 -13.88 -0.83 -18.48
CA LYS A 519 -13.73 -0.84 -19.94
C LYS A 519 -13.40 -2.23 -20.50
N LEU A 520 -12.43 -2.92 -19.89
CA LEU A 520 -11.91 -4.17 -20.44
C LEU A 520 -12.72 -5.39 -20.02
N TRP A 521 -13.54 -5.32 -18.98
CA TRP A 521 -14.25 -6.47 -18.44
C TRP A 521 -15.76 -6.26 -18.30
N LEU A 522 -16.19 -5.27 -17.50
CA LEU A 522 -17.61 -5.06 -17.21
C LEU A 522 -18.42 -4.68 -18.45
N GLU A 523 -17.92 -3.74 -19.26
CA GLU A 523 -18.54 -3.29 -20.49
C GLU A 523 -18.63 -4.42 -21.54
N LYS A 524 -17.71 -5.37 -21.49
CA LYS A 524 -17.70 -6.57 -22.35
C LYS A 524 -18.61 -7.70 -21.84
N GLY A 525 -19.34 -7.49 -20.74
CA GLY A 525 -20.33 -8.44 -20.20
C GLY A 525 -19.82 -9.31 -19.06
N GLY A 526 -18.61 -9.08 -18.58
CA GLY A 526 -18.09 -9.76 -17.38
C GLY A 526 -18.73 -9.24 -16.09
N ALA A 527 -18.77 -10.07 -15.05
CA ALA A 527 -19.10 -9.70 -13.69
C ALA A 527 -17.83 -9.62 -12.83
N TYR A 528 -17.87 -8.80 -11.77
CA TYR A 528 -16.78 -8.64 -10.81
C TYR A 528 -17.31 -8.80 -9.39
N ALA A 529 -16.68 -9.64 -8.60
CA ALA A 529 -16.99 -9.78 -7.18
C ALA A 529 -15.79 -9.39 -6.31
N LEU A 530 -16.04 -8.54 -5.31
CA LEU A 530 -15.06 -8.11 -4.31
C LEU A 530 -15.42 -8.71 -2.97
N ALA A 531 -14.60 -9.63 -2.44
CA ALA A 531 -14.85 -10.28 -1.17
C ALA A 531 -14.12 -9.58 -0.01
N ASN A 532 -14.85 -9.32 1.06
CA ASN A 532 -14.40 -8.68 2.29
C ASN A 532 -14.08 -9.74 3.36
N ILE A 533 -13.04 -10.51 3.11
CA ILE A 533 -12.67 -11.68 3.91
C ILE A 533 -11.87 -11.32 5.16
N ARG A 534 -11.88 -12.21 6.17
CA ARG A 534 -11.05 -12.04 7.38
C ARG A 534 -9.57 -11.84 7.02
N GLY A 535 -8.82 -11.26 7.92
CA GLY A 535 -7.45 -10.78 7.66
C GLY A 535 -7.42 -9.34 7.14
N GLY A 536 -8.50 -8.84 6.51
CA GLY A 536 -8.70 -7.44 6.16
C GLY A 536 -9.09 -6.56 7.35
N GLY A 537 -9.34 -5.26 7.10
CA GLY A 537 -9.67 -4.26 8.11
C GLY A 537 -11.15 -3.84 8.15
N GLU A 538 -12.00 -4.46 7.38
CA GLU A 538 -13.38 -4.03 7.13
C GLU A 538 -14.21 -3.88 8.41
N PHE A 539 -14.01 -4.79 9.38
CA PHE A 539 -14.65 -4.75 10.70
C PHE A 539 -13.64 -4.58 11.83
N GLY A 540 -12.52 -3.92 11.54
CA GLY A 540 -11.51 -3.55 12.51
C GLY A 540 -10.54 -4.67 12.91
N PRO A 541 -9.77 -4.45 14.00
CA PRO A 541 -8.68 -5.34 14.35
C PRO A 541 -9.11 -6.79 14.64
N LYS A 542 -10.30 -7.03 15.21
CA LYS A 542 -10.79 -8.40 15.47
C LYS A 542 -11.04 -9.20 14.18
N TRP A 543 -11.44 -8.52 13.10
CA TRP A 543 -11.62 -9.14 11.79
C TRP A 543 -10.29 -9.58 11.20
N HIS A 544 -9.27 -8.76 11.41
CA HIS A 544 -7.89 -9.07 11.03
C HIS A 544 -7.31 -10.20 11.89
N ASP A 545 -7.40 -10.11 13.21
CA ASP A 545 -6.86 -11.10 14.16
C ASP A 545 -7.40 -12.51 13.91
N ALA A 546 -8.66 -12.59 13.46
CA ALA A 546 -9.29 -13.85 13.10
C ALA A 546 -8.62 -14.57 11.92
N GLY A 547 -7.81 -13.87 11.12
CA GLY A 547 -7.05 -14.38 9.98
C GLY A 547 -5.53 -14.47 10.21
N LEU A 548 -5.02 -14.12 11.41
CA LEU A 548 -3.58 -14.10 11.67
C LEU A 548 -2.97 -15.48 11.87
N LYS A 549 -1.73 -15.65 11.41
CA LYS A 549 -0.85 -16.79 11.71
C LYS A 549 -1.55 -18.13 11.46
N THR A 550 -1.61 -19.00 12.45
CA THR A 550 -2.26 -20.32 12.36
C THR A 550 -3.78 -20.27 12.13
N ASN A 551 -4.42 -19.10 12.32
CA ASN A 551 -5.82 -18.87 11.99
C ASN A 551 -6.05 -18.59 10.49
N ARG A 552 -4.99 -18.43 9.71
CA ARG A 552 -5.06 -17.94 8.33
C ARG A 552 -5.84 -18.84 7.37
N GLN A 553 -6.04 -20.11 7.71
CA GLN A 553 -6.94 -20.98 6.92
C GLN A 553 -8.37 -20.40 6.79
N ARG A 554 -8.85 -19.65 7.80
CA ARG A 554 -10.15 -18.98 7.76
C ARG A 554 -10.27 -17.95 6.63
N VAL A 555 -9.16 -17.27 6.30
CA VAL A 555 -9.09 -16.34 5.15
C VAL A 555 -9.39 -17.07 3.85
N TYR A 556 -8.78 -18.24 3.69
CA TYR A 556 -8.96 -19.09 2.50
C TYR A 556 -10.36 -19.72 2.45
N ASP A 557 -10.86 -20.17 3.60
CA ASP A 557 -12.22 -20.72 3.72
C ASP A 557 -13.29 -19.65 3.42
N ASP A 558 -13.08 -18.40 3.83
CA ASP A 558 -13.97 -17.28 3.53
C ASP A 558 -14.06 -17.01 2.02
N PHE A 559 -12.90 -16.98 1.34
CA PHE A 559 -12.86 -16.76 -0.10
C PHE A 559 -13.55 -17.88 -0.88
N GLN A 560 -13.32 -19.14 -0.46
CA GLN A 560 -14.01 -20.30 -1.02
C GLN A 560 -15.53 -20.22 -0.79
N ALA A 561 -15.96 -19.76 0.38
CA ALA A 561 -17.38 -19.61 0.70
C ALA A 561 -18.06 -18.57 -0.22
N VAL A 562 -17.39 -17.46 -0.52
CA VAL A 562 -17.91 -16.46 -1.48
C VAL A 562 -18.04 -17.07 -2.88
N ALA A 563 -17.04 -17.80 -3.35
CA ALA A 563 -17.09 -18.50 -4.64
C ALA A 563 -18.26 -19.50 -4.70
N GLN A 564 -18.43 -20.31 -3.65
CA GLN A 564 -19.52 -21.28 -3.56
C GLN A 564 -20.89 -20.61 -3.49
N ASP A 565 -21.00 -19.45 -2.83
CA ASP A 565 -22.24 -18.67 -2.78
C ASP A 565 -22.62 -18.10 -4.16
N LEU A 566 -21.64 -17.59 -4.91
CA LEU A 566 -21.82 -17.14 -6.30
C LEU A 566 -22.31 -18.27 -7.21
N ILE A 567 -21.71 -19.47 -7.07
CA ILE A 567 -22.12 -20.66 -7.82
C ILE A 567 -23.52 -21.12 -7.39
N ALA A 568 -23.80 -21.19 -6.09
CA ALA A 568 -25.09 -21.59 -5.56
C ALA A 568 -26.24 -20.67 -5.98
N LYS A 569 -25.96 -19.35 -6.08
CA LYS A 569 -26.88 -18.34 -6.61
C LYS A 569 -26.98 -18.38 -8.14
N LYS A 570 -26.23 -19.25 -8.80
CA LYS A 570 -26.15 -19.34 -10.26
C LYS A 570 -25.73 -18.03 -10.94
N VAL A 571 -24.97 -17.22 -10.25
CA VAL A 571 -24.30 -16.06 -10.88
C VAL A 571 -23.27 -16.57 -11.88
N THR A 572 -22.47 -17.54 -11.48
CA THR A 572 -21.41 -18.14 -12.29
C THR A 572 -21.30 -19.66 -12.02
N SER A 573 -20.38 -20.31 -12.68
CA SER A 573 -19.99 -21.72 -12.45
C SER A 573 -18.49 -21.86 -12.67
N THR A 574 -17.88 -22.99 -12.27
CA THR A 574 -16.42 -23.21 -12.39
C THR A 574 -15.84 -22.84 -13.77
N PRO A 575 -16.44 -23.22 -14.92
CA PRO A 575 -15.90 -22.83 -16.23
C PRO A 575 -15.85 -21.30 -16.49
N HIS A 576 -16.64 -20.54 -15.75
CA HIS A 576 -16.80 -19.09 -15.91
C HIS A 576 -16.29 -18.29 -14.71
N LEU A 577 -15.65 -18.96 -13.72
CA LEU A 577 -15.12 -18.30 -12.51
C LEU A 577 -13.60 -18.23 -12.53
N GLY A 578 -13.09 -17.01 -12.50
CA GLY A 578 -11.67 -16.71 -12.37
C GLY A 578 -11.37 -15.93 -11.10
N ILE A 579 -10.10 -15.98 -10.67
CA ILE A 579 -9.59 -15.27 -9.51
C ILE A 579 -8.34 -14.47 -9.86
N MET A 580 -8.18 -13.34 -9.20
CA MET A 580 -7.05 -12.43 -9.38
C MET A 580 -6.62 -11.83 -8.04
N GLY A 581 -5.33 -11.65 -7.82
CA GLY A 581 -4.83 -10.98 -6.63
C GLY A 581 -3.32 -10.80 -6.64
N GLY A 582 -2.86 -9.72 -5.96
CA GLY A 582 -1.45 -9.35 -5.89
C GLY A 582 -0.88 -9.37 -4.47
N SER A 583 0.44 -9.54 -4.34
CA SER A 583 1.16 -9.53 -3.07
C SER A 583 0.60 -10.60 -2.10
N ASN A 584 0.07 -10.20 -0.93
CA ASN A 584 -0.69 -11.09 -0.06
C ASN A 584 -1.92 -11.72 -0.78
N GLY A 585 -2.59 -10.96 -1.67
CA GLY A 585 -3.62 -11.50 -2.55
C GLY A 585 -3.07 -12.51 -3.54
N GLY A 586 -1.81 -12.39 -3.97
CA GLY A 586 -1.11 -13.38 -4.77
C GLY A 586 -0.87 -14.69 -4.00
N LEU A 587 -0.53 -14.61 -2.70
CA LEU A 587 -0.52 -15.80 -1.82
C LEU A 587 -1.92 -16.44 -1.75
N LEU A 588 -2.96 -15.62 -1.55
CA LEU A 588 -4.35 -16.09 -1.54
C LEU A 588 -4.66 -16.87 -2.82
N MET A 589 -4.35 -16.30 -4.00
CA MET A 589 -4.60 -16.98 -5.28
C MET A 589 -3.83 -18.30 -5.42
N GLY A 590 -2.54 -18.31 -5.02
CA GLY A 590 -1.72 -19.52 -5.03
C GLY A 590 -2.29 -20.61 -4.12
N VAL A 591 -2.73 -20.25 -2.91
CA VAL A 591 -3.38 -21.20 -1.98
C VAL A 591 -4.70 -21.72 -2.55
N GLN A 592 -5.53 -20.86 -3.12
CA GLN A 592 -6.80 -21.26 -3.73
C GLN A 592 -6.60 -22.25 -4.88
N MET A 593 -5.63 -21.97 -5.75
CA MET A 593 -5.28 -22.86 -6.85
C MET A 593 -4.87 -24.25 -6.36
N ILE A 594 -4.11 -24.34 -5.27
CA ILE A 594 -3.63 -25.62 -4.74
C ILE A 594 -4.68 -26.36 -3.91
N GLN A 595 -5.45 -25.63 -3.05
CA GLN A 595 -6.42 -26.26 -2.16
C GLN A 595 -7.73 -26.63 -2.86
N ARG A 596 -8.17 -25.83 -3.84
CA ARG A 596 -9.47 -26.00 -4.52
C ARG A 596 -9.34 -25.76 -6.03
N PRO A 597 -8.49 -26.55 -6.73
CA PRO A 597 -8.35 -26.43 -8.19
C PRO A 597 -9.68 -26.67 -8.94
N ASP A 598 -10.64 -27.33 -8.31
CA ASP A 598 -11.98 -27.63 -8.83
C ASP A 598 -12.91 -26.40 -8.95
N LEU A 599 -12.56 -25.28 -8.31
CA LEU A 599 -13.42 -24.09 -8.29
C LEU A 599 -13.09 -23.08 -9.40
N TRP A 600 -11.88 -23.10 -9.95
CA TRP A 600 -11.33 -22.01 -10.76
C TRP A 600 -10.98 -22.45 -12.17
N ASN A 601 -11.36 -21.66 -13.17
CA ASN A 601 -10.92 -21.87 -14.56
C ASN A 601 -9.81 -20.88 -14.97
N ALA A 602 -9.69 -19.76 -14.30
CA ALA A 602 -8.62 -18.77 -14.50
C ALA A 602 -8.03 -18.32 -13.15
N VAL A 603 -6.69 -18.19 -13.09
CA VAL A 603 -5.99 -17.75 -11.88
C VAL A 603 -4.86 -16.79 -12.27
N VAL A 604 -4.98 -15.51 -11.93
CA VAL A 604 -3.93 -14.50 -12.10
C VAL A 604 -3.28 -14.23 -10.76
N ILE A 605 -1.97 -14.43 -10.68
CA ILE A 605 -1.16 -14.41 -9.45
C ILE A 605 -0.07 -13.35 -9.60
N GLN A 606 -0.27 -12.18 -8.99
CA GLN A 606 0.57 -11.00 -9.19
C GLN A 606 1.53 -10.80 -8.01
N VAL A 607 2.81 -10.52 -8.28
CA VAL A 607 3.89 -10.22 -7.30
C VAL A 607 3.77 -11.03 -5.99
N PRO A 608 3.64 -12.36 -6.07
CA PRO A 608 3.12 -13.20 -5.00
C PRO A 608 4.16 -13.70 -4.01
N LEU A 609 3.70 -14.03 -2.77
CA LEU A 609 4.41 -14.96 -1.89
C LEU A 609 3.93 -16.39 -2.17
N LEU A 610 4.80 -17.30 -2.61
CA LEU A 610 4.42 -18.69 -2.92
C LEU A 610 5.23 -19.73 -2.15
N ASP A 611 6.41 -19.36 -1.62
CA ASP A 611 7.22 -20.20 -0.73
C ASP A 611 7.14 -19.67 0.72
N MET A 612 6.17 -20.18 1.49
CA MET A 612 5.94 -19.74 2.87
C MET A 612 6.87 -20.42 3.88
N VAL A 613 7.68 -21.38 3.44
CA VAL A 613 8.70 -22.00 4.28
C VAL A 613 9.97 -21.15 4.34
N ASN A 614 10.29 -20.46 3.25
CA ASN A 614 11.51 -19.67 3.13
C ASN A 614 11.27 -18.16 3.07
N PHE A 615 10.01 -17.68 3.13
CA PHE A 615 9.68 -16.28 2.88
C PHE A 615 10.48 -15.29 3.77
N THR A 616 10.79 -15.66 5.01
CA THR A 616 11.56 -14.82 5.94
C THR A 616 13.03 -14.61 5.54
N ARG A 617 13.50 -15.37 4.54
CA ARG A 617 14.86 -15.30 3.99
C ARG A 617 14.89 -14.65 2.60
N MET A 618 13.75 -14.12 2.14
CA MET A 618 13.57 -13.51 0.82
C MET A 618 13.17 -12.05 0.99
N SER A 619 13.91 -11.13 0.38
CA SER A 619 13.62 -9.68 0.40
C SER A 619 13.21 -9.16 1.79
N ALA A 620 12.08 -8.45 1.94
CA ALA A 620 11.59 -7.94 3.21
C ALA A 620 10.76 -8.96 4.03
N GLY A 621 10.74 -10.23 3.65
CA GLY A 621 9.86 -11.26 4.22
C GLY A 621 9.93 -11.42 5.74
N ALA A 622 11.11 -11.23 6.34
CA ALA A 622 11.26 -11.33 7.79
C ALA A 622 10.37 -10.32 8.55
N SER A 623 9.98 -9.20 7.93
CA SER A 623 9.09 -8.20 8.53
C SER A 623 7.65 -8.69 8.72
N TRP A 624 7.22 -9.75 8.00
CA TRP A 624 5.83 -10.20 7.98
C TRP A 624 5.53 -11.39 8.91
N GLN A 625 6.46 -11.73 9.79
CA GLN A 625 6.23 -12.80 10.79
C GLN A 625 5.06 -12.47 11.74
N GLY A 626 4.77 -11.18 11.96
CA GLY A 626 3.59 -10.75 12.70
C GLY A 626 2.28 -11.18 12.04
N GLU A 627 2.21 -11.16 10.70
CA GLU A 627 1.04 -11.56 9.92
C GLU A 627 0.96 -13.07 9.71
N TYR A 628 2.06 -13.69 9.28
CA TYR A 628 2.05 -15.08 8.82
C TYR A 628 2.50 -16.10 9.86
N GLY A 629 3.29 -15.67 10.84
CA GLY A 629 4.02 -16.55 11.78
C GLY A 629 5.46 -16.79 11.35
N SER A 630 6.23 -17.47 12.21
CA SER A 630 7.63 -17.82 11.97
C SER A 630 7.77 -19.23 11.38
N PRO A 631 8.49 -19.42 10.26
CA PRO A 631 8.80 -20.75 9.76
C PRO A 631 9.69 -21.56 10.72
N ASP A 632 10.43 -20.89 11.60
CA ASP A 632 11.33 -21.52 12.56
C ASP A 632 10.60 -21.93 13.87
N ASP A 633 9.37 -21.48 14.09
CA ASP A 633 8.50 -21.98 15.18
C ASP A 633 7.87 -23.32 14.76
N PRO A 634 7.90 -24.36 15.59
CA PRO A 634 7.42 -25.69 15.24
C PRO A 634 5.92 -25.73 14.84
N VAL A 635 5.06 -24.92 15.47
CA VAL A 635 3.62 -24.90 15.24
C VAL A 635 3.30 -24.01 14.04
N GLU A 636 3.80 -22.77 14.04
CA GLU A 636 3.59 -21.81 12.94
C GLU A 636 4.25 -22.31 11.64
N GLY A 637 5.47 -22.87 11.73
CA GLY A 637 6.19 -23.41 10.57
C GLY A 637 5.49 -24.63 9.94
N ALA A 638 4.93 -25.54 10.76
CA ALA A 638 4.11 -26.63 10.24
C ALA A 638 2.86 -26.12 9.51
N PHE A 639 2.21 -25.10 10.08
CA PHE A 639 1.07 -24.45 9.43
C PHE A 639 1.48 -23.76 8.12
N LEU A 640 2.55 -22.96 8.14
CA LEU A 640 3.09 -22.28 6.95
C LEU A 640 3.42 -23.26 5.82
N ARG A 641 4.02 -24.41 6.16
CA ARG A 641 4.25 -25.47 5.16
C ARG A 641 2.95 -26.00 4.57
N SER A 642 1.89 -26.14 5.39
CA SER A 642 0.59 -26.67 4.92
C SER A 642 -0.14 -25.73 3.94
N ILE A 643 0.11 -24.42 4.04
CA ILE A 643 -0.48 -23.39 3.15
C ILE A 643 0.48 -22.91 2.06
N SER A 644 1.75 -23.35 2.05
CA SER A 644 2.76 -22.90 1.08
C SER A 644 2.46 -23.44 -0.31
N PRO A 645 2.06 -22.62 -1.29
CA PRO A 645 1.70 -23.12 -2.62
C PRO A 645 2.83 -23.92 -3.26
N TYR A 646 4.06 -23.41 -3.22
CA TYR A 646 5.24 -24.05 -3.80
C TYR A 646 5.50 -25.47 -3.27
N HIS A 647 5.21 -25.74 -1.98
CA HIS A 647 5.45 -27.03 -1.35
C HIS A 647 4.27 -28.01 -1.45
N ASN A 648 3.13 -27.56 -1.98
CA ASN A 648 1.90 -28.36 -2.01
C ASN A 648 1.39 -28.68 -3.43
N VAL A 649 2.17 -28.35 -4.46
CA VAL A 649 1.87 -28.85 -5.83
C VAL A 649 2.00 -30.38 -5.85
N LYS A 650 1.02 -31.07 -6.41
CA LYS A 650 0.98 -32.53 -6.46
C LYS A 650 0.88 -33.03 -7.90
N ALA A 651 1.64 -34.07 -8.21
CA ALA A 651 1.52 -34.73 -9.50
C ALA A 651 0.12 -35.38 -9.68
N GLY A 652 -0.40 -35.32 -10.89
CA GLY A 652 -1.69 -35.94 -11.26
C GLY A 652 -2.92 -35.13 -10.84
N VAL A 653 -2.76 -33.95 -10.23
CA VAL A 653 -3.87 -33.02 -9.97
C VAL A 653 -4.05 -32.11 -11.19
N ALA A 654 -5.29 -31.99 -11.65
CA ALA A 654 -5.67 -31.08 -12.73
C ALA A 654 -5.78 -29.66 -12.16
N TYR A 655 -4.68 -28.89 -12.19
CA TYR A 655 -4.71 -27.48 -11.84
C TYR A 655 -5.21 -26.63 -13.02
N PRO A 656 -5.91 -25.50 -12.77
CA PRO A 656 -6.12 -24.49 -13.79
C PRO A 656 -4.74 -24.02 -14.31
N GLU A 657 -4.65 -23.63 -15.57
CA GLU A 657 -3.42 -23.03 -16.14
C GLU A 657 -3.25 -21.61 -15.57
N PRO A 658 -2.34 -21.37 -14.60
CA PRO A 658 -2.23 -20.05 -13.96
C PRO A 658 -1.46 -19.06 -14.82
N PHE A 659 -1.66 -17.77 -14.54
CA PHE A 659 -0.82 -16.69 -15.03
C PHE A 659 -0.04 -16.08 -13.86
N PHE A 660 1.26 -16.37 -13.79
CA PHE A 660 2.18 -15.77 -12.83
C PHE A 660 2.73 -14.47 -13.37
N GLU A 661 2.63 -13.41 -12.57
CA GLU A 661 3.15 -12.10 -12.89
C GLU A 661 4.03 -11.57 -11.75
N THR A 662 5.20 -10.98 -12.10
CA THR A 662 6.10 -10.39 -11.12
C THR A 662 6.97 -9.29 -11.74
N SER A 663 7.92 -8.75 -10.98
CA SER A 663 8.86 -7.72 -11.43
C SER A 663 10.25 -7.96 -10.90
N THR A 664 11.27 -7.72 -11.74
CA THR A 664 12.68 -7.96 -11.39
C THR A 664 13.16 -7.05 -10.25
N LYS A 665 12.76 -5.77 -10.27
CA LYS A 665 13.17 -4.78 -9.27
C LYS A 665 12.27 -4.75 -8.02
N ASP A 666 11.41 -5.77 -7.84
CA ASP A 666 10.64 -5.92 -6.61
C ASP A 666 11.57 -6.29 -5.44
N ASP A 667 11.99 -5.29 -4.65
CA ASP A 667 12.84 -5.46 -3.47
C ASP A 667 12.04 -5.62 -2.17
N ARG A 668 10.71 -5.74 -2.28
CA ARG A 668 9.77 -6.01 -1.18
C ARG A 668 9.47 -7.50 -1.05
N VAL A 669 8.82 -8.10 -2.04
CA VAL A 669 8.49 -9.54 -2.07
C VAL A 669 9.55 -10.32 -2.86
N GLY A 670 9.98 -9.75 -3.99
CA GLY A 670 10.97 -10.31 -4.89
C GLY A 670 10.39 -11.30 -5.92
N PRO A 671 11.03 -11.42 -7.10
CA PRO A 671 10.55 -12.28 -8.19
C PRO A 671 10.74 -13.77 -7.91
N VAL A 672 11.57 -14.14 -6.93
CA VAL A 672 11.99 -15.52 -6.68
C VAL A 672 10.81 -16.45 -6.41
N HIS A 673 9.78 -15.98 -5.69
CA HIS A 673 8.58 -16.77 -5.42
C HIS A 673 7.86 -17.21 -6.71
N ALA A 674 7.61 -16.27 -7.61
CA ALA A 674 6.95 -16.54 -8.89
C ALA A 674 7.84 -17.38 -9.83
N ARG A 675 9.14 -17.03 -9.95
CA ARG A 675 10.11 -17.78 -10.75
C ARG A 675 10.16 -19.25 -10.36
N LYS A 676 10.35 -19.56 -9.07
CA LYS A 676 10.44 -20.94 -8.56
C LYS A 676 9.15 -21.72 -8.75
N MET A 677 8.00 -21.08 -8.54
CA MET A 677 6.70 -21.73 -8.74
C MET A 677 6.44 -22.06 -10.20
N ALA A 678 6.73 -21.14 -11.13
CA ALA A 678 6.61 -21.35 -12.56
C ALA A 678 7.56 -22.46 -13.04
N ALA A 679 8.82 -22.44 -12.59
CA ALA A 679 9.80 -23.48 -12.92
C ALA A 679 9.41 -24.85 -12.33
N LEU A 680 8.72 -24.91 -11.17
CA LEU A 680 8.16 -26.15 -10.65
C LEU A 680 7.05 -26.69 -11.58
N PHE A 681 6.17 -25.81 -12.08
CA PHE A 681 5.14 -26.19 -13.05
C PHE A 681 5.77 -26.71 -14.34
N GLU A 682 6.82 -26.05 -14.84
CA GLU A 682 7.59 -26.48 -16.01
C GLU A 682 8.19 -27.89 -15.82
N ASP A 683 8.88 -28.14 -14.70
CA ASP A 683 9.49 -29.44 -14.37
C ASP A 683 8.43 -30.57 -14.28
N MET A 684 7.19 -30.22 -13.86
CA MET A 684 6.09 -31.17 -13.75
C MET A 684 5.28 -31.32 -15.04
N GLY A 685 5.63 -30.58 -16.11
CA GLY A 685 4.89 -30.57 -17.37
C GLY A 685 3.49 -29.97 -17.26
N LEU A 686 3.25 -29.11 -16.26
CA LEU A 686 1.98 -28.41 -16.06
C LEU A 686 1.97 -27.11 -16.89
N PRO A 687 0.85 -26.75 -17.53
CA PRO A 687 0.75 -25.54 -18.32
C PRO A 687 0.68 -24.30 -17.43
N PHE A 688 1.30 -23.21 -17.87
CA PHE A 688 1.24 -21.90 -17.20
C PHE A 688 1.59 -20.76 -18.17
N TYR A 689 1.24 -19.54 -17.78
CA TYR A 689 1.73 -18.28 -18.31
C TYR A 689 2.65 -17.62 -17.28
N TYR A 690 3.69 -16.95 -17.76
CA TYR A 690 4.63 -16.22 -16.91
C TYR A 690 5.03 -14.90 -17.55
N TYR A 691 4.93 -13.80 -16.81
CA TYR A 691 5.41 -12.49 -17.23
C TYR A 691 6.12 -11.78 -16.08
N GLU A 692 7.36 -11.34 -16.33
CA GLU A 692 8.14 -10.55 -15.38
C GLU A 692 8.53 -9.21 -16.01
N ASN A 693 8.10 -8.11 -15.39
CA ASN A 693 8.51 -6.77 -15.79
C ASN A 693 9.92 -6.49 -15.29
N ILE A 694 10.87 -6.38 -16.23
CA ILE A 694 12.31 -6.24 -15.90
C ILE A 694 12.63 -4.89 -15.25
N GLU A 695 11.89 -3.84 -15.60
CA GLU A 695 12.10 -2.48 -15.07
C GLU A 695 11.20 -2.11 -13.89
N GLY A 696 10.23 -2.95 -13.55
CA GLY A 696 9.24 -2.67 -12.52
C GLY A 696 9.65 -3.10 -11.12
N GLY A 697 9.23 -2.33 -10.11
CA GLY A 697 9.28 -2.68 -8.69
C GLY A 697 8.01 -3.41 -8.22
N HIS A 698 7.69 -3.33 -6.90
CA HIS A 698 6.52 -4.05 -6.32
C HIS A 698 5.16 -3.61 -6.89
N ALA A 699 5.07 -2.42 -7.49
CA ALA A 699 3.88 -1.98 -8.23
C ALA A 699 3.69 -2.69 -9.59
N ALA A 700 4.55 -3.65 -9.91
CA ALA A 700 4.54 -4.53 -11.08
C ALA A 700 4.85 -3.86 -12.43
N ALA A 701 4.89 -2.53 -12.54
CA ALA A 701 5.27 -1.86 -13.80
C ALA A 701 5.92 -0.50 -13.52
N ALA A 702 6.94 -0.16 -14.31
CA ALA A 702 7.66 1.10 -14.20
C ALA A 702 7.02 2.23 -15.02
N ASN A 703 6.06 1.92 -15.89
CA ASN A 703 5.53 2.90 -16.83
C ASN A 703 4.12 2.56 -17.38
N LEU A 704 3.35 3.58 -17.92
CA LEU A 704 1.97 3.41 -18.44
C LEU A 704 1.88 2.38 -19.54
N GLN A 705 2.91 2.26 -20.37
CA GLN A 705 2.91 1.28 -21.45
C GLN A 705 3.03 -0.14 -20.89
N GLU A 706 3.88 -0.32 -19.88
CA GLU A 706 4.01 -1.61 -19.20
C GLU A 706 2.76 -1.93 -18.38
N HIS A 707 2.13 -0.93 -17.73
CA HIS A 707 0.83 -1.13 -17.11
C HIS A 707 -0.24 -1.52 -18.13
N ALA A 708 -0.32 -0.84 -19.28
CA ALA A 708 -1.27 -1.16 -20.33
C ALA A 708 -1.01 -2.57 -20.92
N ARG A 709 0.26 -2.95 -21.10
CA ARG A 709 0.66 -4.30 -21.53
C ARG A 709 0.21 -5.36 -20.53
N ARG A 710 0.46 -5.14 -19.26
CA ARG A 710 0.05 -6.03 -18.18
C ARG A 710 -1.47 -6.26 -18.21
N TYR A 711 -2.25 -5.18 -18.20
CA TYR A 711 -3.71 -5.28 -18.29
C TYR A 711 -4.17 -6.02 -19.55
N ALA A 712 -3.54 -5.76 -20.70
CA ALA A 712 -3.88 -6.46 -21.94
C ALA A 712 -3.61 -7.98 -21.82
N LEU A 713 -2.47 -8.39 -21.23
CA LEU A 713 -2.15 -9.80 -21.01
C LEU A 713 -3.17 -10.45 -20.04
N GLU A 714 -3.43 -9.83 -18.90
CA GLU A 714 -4.33 -10.34 -17.87
C GLU A 714 -5.76 -10.49 -18.39
N TYR A 715 -6.32 -9.43 -18.99
CA TYR A 715 -7.71 -9.47 -19.48
C TYR A 715 -7.87 -10.34 -20.73
N THR A 716 -6.86 -10.43 -21.62
CA THR A 716 -6.90 -11.38 -22.72
C THR A 716 -6.93 -12.82 -22.19
N TYR A 717 -6.08 -13.15 -21.21
CA TYR A 717 -6.10 -14.45 -20.54
C TYR A 717 -7.46 -14.73 -19.88
N MET A 718 -7.99 -13.78 -19.10
CA MET A 718 -9.29 -13.93 -18.44
C MET A 718 -10.43 -14.16 -19.45
N PHE A 719 -10.42 -13.43 -20.56
CA PHE A 719 -11.42 -13.59 -21.62
C PHE A 719 -11.37 -14.98 -22.25
N GLN A 720 -10.18 -15.45 -22.64
CA GLN A 720 -9.99 -16.77 -23.23
C GLN A 720 -10.48 -17.87 -22.30
N LYS A 721 -10.21 -17.75 -20.98
CA LYS A 721 -10.57 -18.77 -20.00
C LYS A 721 -12.05 -18.74 -19.59
N LEU A 722 -12.67 -17.57 -19.53
CA LEU A 722 -13.98 -17.41 -18.88
C LEU A 722 -15.12 -17.12 -19.85
N MET A 723 -14.86 -16.51 -21.01
CA MET A 723 -15.87 -16.11 -21.98
C MET A 723 -15.86 -16.96 -23.24
N ASP A 724 -14.68 -17.41 -23.71
CA ASP A 724 -14.57 -18.19 -24.93
C ASP A 724 -14.85 -19.70 -24.72
N ASN A 725 -14.77 -20.17 -23.49
CA ASN A 725 -15.16 -21.56 -23.16
C ASN A 725 -16.70 -21.67 -23.18
N LYS A 726 -17.20 -22.24 -24.26
CA LYS A 726 -18.62 -22.59 -24.44
C LYS A 726 -18.91 -24.03 -23.98
#